data_378492ebf75a17e0ad14cea0020ef370
#
_entry.id   378492ebf75a17e0ad14cea0020ef370
#
_cell.length_a   1.000
_cell.length_b   1.000
_cell.length_c   1.000
_cell.angle_alpha   90.00
_cell.angle_beta   90.00
_cell.angle_gamma   90.00
#
_symmetry.space_group_name_H-M   'P 1'
#
loop_
_entity.id
_entity.type
_entity.pdbx_description
1 polymer ?
#
loop_
_entity_poly.entity_id
_entity_poly.type
_entity_poly.pdbx_seq_one_letter_code
_entity_poly.pdbx_strand_id
1 'polypeptide(L)'
;MEQFLKQLHTIPEVAELVRRVEEGGCPVAVTGLQPVHRSCVGAAVALAAERPAVFVCGDEREAQQLRGDLQTLLGTEPVVLLGREWQLRPGAIASRDWERSRLAALYALSRGEAAVTVATADALCARTLPPKLLHSLALTLEVGARADLNELADRLVSAGYTRCQQVEGVGQFALRGGILDVFSPLMEEPVRCEFFDDEIDSMGTFDPGTQRRTKNVTSARILPAAEVLPHCAPGGLTGLAERLEALAEKLAKKPKTEKTAQQLRQDAAHFRTGAVPGGLDRYLAAVYPEVCTGVDYLPKDAVVFLCESGRVDERVKGMLLQLKQDEESLLTAGLLAGEYARLTLSGEELYAALEEFPVVMEDTLPTSRHPLRPRGLMAVNAKQLSSYGGSLETAVSDLEHYRATGSAVLLLCAGEIRANNLRHLLQERGIPAVLDLAGTAMPAPGEVRITLGALTAGSEWPQLHLAVLTEGQLTTASAGKRQRVKKASNRQKIQSYTDLTPGDLVVHEHHGVGRFVGIQRLPVDGVEKDYIKIDYAGGDCLYVPATQLDLVSKYIGGGEDQERTRLNKLGGTEWAKQKTKAKKAAKDLAKGLIALYAQRQKQPGFAFSPDSTWQREFEESFDFTETDDQLRCIAEIKADMEKPRPMDRLLCGDVGYGKTEVALRAVMK
;
A
#
# COMPACT_ATOMS: atom_id res chain seq x y z
N MET A 1 11.51 2.18 22.06
CA MET A 1 10.99 0.79 22.03
C MET A 1 12.08 -0.29 22.15
N GLU A 2 13.34 0.02 21.86
CA GLU A 2 14.46 -0.93 21.95
C GLU A 2 14.58 -1.64 23.32
N GLN A 3 14.40 -0.91 24.44
CA GLN A 3 14.42 -1.50 25.77
C GLN A 3 13.29 -2.51 26.01
N PHE A 4 12.12 -2.27 25.44
CA PHE A 4 11.01 -3.22 25.47
C PHE A 4 11.36 -4.51 24.72
N LEU A 5 11.95 -4.42 23.54
CA LEU A 5 12.39 -5.60 22.78
C LEU A 5 13.49 -6.38 23.50
N LYS A 6 14.43 -5.69 24.16
CA LYS A 6 15.44 -6.33 25.00
C LYS A 6 14.84 -7.06 26.21
N GLN A 7 13.76 -6.51 26.80
CA GLN A 7 13.04 -7.24 27.86
C GLN A 7 12.32 -8.46 27.32
N LEU A 8 11.68 -8.39 26.15
CA LEU A 8 11.05 -9.56 25.52
C LEU A 8 12.06 -10.70 25.30
N HIS A 9 13.31 -10.37 24.97
CA HIS A 9 14.36 -11.37 24.82
C HIS A 9 14.70 -12.09 26.15
N THR A 10 14.36 -11.54 27.33
CA THR A 10 14.55 -12.24 28.61
C THR A 10 13.51 -13.34 28.84
N ILE A 11 12.44 -13.41 28.07
CA ILE A 11 11.47 -14.50 28.10
C ILE A 11 12.16 -15.77 27.59
N PRO A 12 12.17 -16.89 28.37
CA PRO A 12 12.93 -18.08 28.02
C PRO A 12 12.61 -18.63 26.62
N GLU A 13 11.35 -18.58 26.21
CA GLU A 13 10.90 -19.03 24.89
C GLU A 13 11.43 -18.13 23.78
N VAL A 14 11.49 -16.83 23.99
CA VAL A 14 12.03 -15.87 23.00
C VAL A 14 13.56 -16.02 22.92
N ALA A 15 14.25 -16.17 24.06
CA ALA A 15 15.69 -16.41 24.09
C ALA A 15 16.06 -17.74 23.38
N GLU A 16 15.30 -18.80 23.63
CA GLU A 16 15.47 -20.10 22.92
C GLU A 16 15.23 -19.94 21.41
N LEU A 17 14.25 -19.12 21.00
CA LEU A 17 13.97 -18.87 19.60
C LEU A 17 15.16 -18.16 18.91
N VAL A 18 15.73 -17.14 19.56
CA VAL A 18 16.95 -16.46 19.07
C VAL A 18 18.10 -17.47 18.91
N ARG A 19 18.36 -18.29 19.94
CA ARG A 19 19.39 -19.34 19.87
C ARG A 19 19.19 -20.28 18.68
N ARG A 20 17.95 -20.73 18.42
CA ARG A 20 17.65 -21.59 17.28
C ARG A 20 17.86 -20.93 15.92
N VAL A 21 17.56 -19.62 15.84
CA VAL A 21 17.83 -18.83 14.63
C VAL A 21 19.33 -18.75 14.36
N GLU A 22 20.14 -18.53 15.41
CA GLU A 22 21.60 -18.42 15.29
C GLU A 22 22.30 -19.78 15.01
N GLU A 23 21.87 -20.84 15.70
CA GLU A 23 22.51 -22.16 15.63
C GLU A 23 21.97 -23.08 14.52
N GLY A 24 21.04 -22.61 13.67
CA GLY A 24 20.47 -23.38 12.57
C GLY A 24 19.39 -24.40 13.00
N GLY A 25 18.73 -24.18 14.14
CA GLY A 25 17.63 -24.98 14.66
C GLY A 25 16.26 -24.75 14.02
N CYS A 26 16.20 -23.97 12.94
CA CYS A 26 14.97 -23.68 12.17
C CYS A 26 14.70 -24.75 11.08
N PRO A 27 13.44 -24.86 10.57
CA PRO A 27 12.22 -24.12 10.91
C PRO A 27 11.65 -24.42 12.30
N VAL A 28 11.11 -23.37 12.96
CA VAL A 28 10.45 -23.48 14.27
C VAL A 28 9.01 -22.99 14.18
N ALA A 29 8.07 -23.70 14.79
CA ALA A 29 6.69 -23.23 14.94
C ALA A 29 6.47 -22.67 16.34
N VAL A 30 5.96 -21.45 16.41
CA VAL A 30 5.66 -20.72 17.64
C VAL A 30 4.17 -20.43 17.69
N THR A 31 3.51 -20.78 18.78
CA THR A 31 2.07 -20.61 18.97
C THR A 31 1.76 -19.65 20.12
N GLY A 32 0.51 -19.18 20.18
CA GLY A 32 0.07 -18.21 21.20
C GLY A 32 0.24 -16.75 20.78
N LEU A 33 0.66 -16.48 19.54
CA LEU A 33 0.98 -15.15 19.05
C LEU A 33 -0.19 -14.53 18.27
N GLN A 34 -0.92 -13.62 18.91
CA GLN A 34 -1.86 -12.71 18.22
C GLN A 34 -1.09 -11.72 17.31
N PRO A 35 -1.75 -11.00 16.36
CA PRO A 35 -1.04 -10.13 15.41
C PRO A 35 -0.01 -9.19 16.02
N VAL A 36 -0.35 -8.48 17.11
CA VAL A 36 0.59 -7.57 17.79
C VAL A 36 1.77 -8.31 18.44
N HIS A 37 1.54 -9.53 18.94
CA HIS A 37 2.61 -10.32 19.57
C HIS A 37 3.61 -10.81 18.52
N ARG A 38 3.16 -11.17 17.31
CA ARG A 38 4.04 -11.53 16.18
C ARG A 38 4.99 -10.38 15.85
N SER A 39 4.44 -9.18 15.70
CA SER A 39 5.28 -7.99 15.48
C SER A 39 6.32 -7.80 16.60
N CYS A 40 5.91 -7.98 17.86
CA CYS A 40 6.79 -7.80 19.03
C CYS A 40 7.87 -8.89 19.12
N VAL A 41 7.48 -10.17 19.01
CA VAL A 41 8.42 -11.31 19.09
C VAL A 41 9.36 -11.31 17.90
N GLY A 42 8.84 -11.17 16.69
CA GLY A 42 9.67 -11.11 15.49
C GLY A 42 10.66 -9.95 15.51
N ALA A 43 10.24 -8.75 15.97
CA ALA A 43 11.14 -7.61 16.15
C ALA A 43 12.21 -7.87 17.22
N ALA A 44 11.85 -8.52 18.33
CA ALA A 44 12.80 -8.86 19.40
C ALA A 44 13.84 -9.87 18.92
N VAL A 45 13.41 -10.90 18.16
CA VAL A 45 14.30 -11.91 17.55
C VAL A 45 15.25 -11.26 16.53
N ALA A 46 14.70 -10.42 15.63
CA ALA A 46 15.51 -9.74 14.62
C ALA A 46 16.57 -8.83 15.23
N LEU A 47 16.19 -8.06 16.26
CA LEU A 47 17.11 -7.17 17.01
C LEU A 47 18.19 -7.97 17.72
N ALA A 48 17.83 -9.05 18.41
CA ALA A 48 18.77 -9.86 19.17
C ALA A 48 19.73 -10.66 18.31
N ALA A 49 19.25 -11.20 17.16
CA ALA A 49 20.07 -11.92 16.21
C ALA A 49 20.91 -11.00 15.30
N GLU A 50 20.71 -9.69 15.34
CA GLU A 50 21.37 -8.69 14.47
C GLU A 50 21.26 -9.04 12.97
N ARG A 51 20.10 -9.55 12.56
CA ARG A 51 19.84 -9.98 11.18
C ARG A 51 18.69 -9.21 10.54
N PRO A 52 18.70 -9.00 9.22
CA PRO A 52 17.53 -8.52 8.50
C PRO A 52 16.32 -9.43 8.77
N ALA A 53 15.13 -8.84 8.90
CA ALA A 53 13.90 -9.55 9.16
C ALA A 53 12.94 -9.46 7.98
N VAL A 54 12.35 -10.59 7.59
CA VAL A 54 11.35 -10.69 6.53
C VAL A 54 10.07 -11.27 7.12
N PHE A 55 9.01 -10.48 7.17
CA PHE A 55 7.69 -10.90 7.62
C PHE A 55 6.82 -11.21 6.42
N VAL A 56 6.39 -12.45 6.29
CA VAL A 56 5.53 -12.93 5.20
C VAL A 56 4.10 -13.09 5.72
N CYS A 57 3.16 -12.37 5.13
CA CYS A 57 1.76 -12.34 5.54
C CYS A 57 0.80 -12.79 4.42
N GLY A 58 -0.45 -13.07 4.80
CA GLY A 58 -1.46 -13.59 3.89
C GLY A 58 -2.12 -12.52 3.00
N ASP A 59 -2.18 -11.26 3.45
CA ASP A 59 -2.87 -10.20 2.70
C ASP A 59 -2.24 -8.82 2.90
N GLU A 60 -2.60 -7.87 2.03
CA GLU A 60 -2.09 -6.50 2.04
C GLU A 60 -2.48 -5.74 3.32
N ARG A 61 -3.66 -6.00 3.87
CA ARG A 61 -4.12 -5.33 5.09
C ARG A 61 -3.22 -5.70 6.27
N GLU A 62 -2.90 -6.98 6.40
CA GLU A 62 -1.97 -7.48 7.42
C GLU A 62 -0.58 -6.90 7.19
N ALA A 63 -0.11 -6.81 5.94
CA ALA A 63 1.16 -6.18 5.60
C ALA A 63 1.25 -4.72 6.08
N GLN A 64 0.20 -3.93 5.89
CA GLN A 64 0.16 -2.53 6.34
C GLN A 64 0.10 -2.41 7.87
N GLN A 65 -0.54 -3.36 8.56
CA GLN A 65 -0.56 -3.41 10.01
C GLN A 65 0.82 -3.73 10.58
N LEU A 66 1.45 -4.80 10.08
CA LEU A 66 2.81 -5.20 10.42
C LEU A 66 3.81 -4.06 10.19
N ARG A 67 3.74 -3.39 9.03
CA ARG A 67 4.57 -2.22 8.73
C ARG A 67 4.51 -1.18 9.84
N GLY A 68 3.29 -0.79 10.25
CA GLY A 68 3.09 0.23 11.28
C GLY A 68 3.64 -0.19 12.64
N ASP A 69 3.39 -1.43 13.05
CA ASP A 69 3.90 -1.97 14.31
C ASP A 69 5.43 -2.08 14.30
N LEU A 70 6.02 -2.64 13.24
CA LEU A 70 7.47 -2.80 13.10
C LEU A 70 8.20 -1.46 13.02
N GLN A 71 7.62 -0.47 12.33
CA GLN A 71 8.16 0.89 12.32
C GLN A 71 8.24 1.49 13.73
N THR A 72 7.18 1.27 14.53
CA THR A 72 7.16 1.71 15.93
C THR A 72 8.18 0.97 16.78
N LEU A 73 8.28 -0.36 16.62
CA LEU A 73 9.12 -1.22 17.45
C LEU A 73 10.61 -1.04 17.14
N LEU A 74 10.99 -0.97 15.88
CA LEU A 74 12.38 -0.95 15.43
C LEU A 74 12.90 0.45 15.05
N GLY A 75 11.99 1.44 14.93
CA GLY A 75 12.36 2.83 14.59
C GLY A 75 12.82 3.02 13.14
N THR A 76 12.73 1.99 12.30
CA THR A 76 13.07 2.02 10.87
C THR A 76 11.82 1.78 10.03
N GLU A 77 11.73 2.44 8.87
CA GLU A 77 10.62 2.24 7.93
C GLU A 77 10.78 0.89 7.24
N PRO A 78 9.85 -0.09 7.41
CA PRO A 78 9.93 -1.37 6.71
C PRO A 78 9.69 -1.21 5.21
N VAL A 79 10.43 -1.96 4.40
CA VAL A 79 10.15 -2.11 2.97
C VAL A 79 8.95 -3.03 2.80
N VAL A 80 7.95 -2.59 2.03
CA VAL A 80 6.74 -3.39 1.78
C VAL A 80 6.73 -3.90 0.36
N LEU A 81 6.78 -5.22 0.20
CA LEU A 81 6.72 -5.91 -1.10
C LEU A 81 5.37 -6.61 -1.25
N LEU A 82 4.49 -6.04 -2.08
CA LEU A 82 3.16 -6.58 -2.36
C LEU A 82 3.12 -7.44 -3.61
N GLY A 83 2.06 -8.24 -3.74
CA GLY A 83 1.79 -9.09 -4.89
C GLY A 83 1.71 -8.31 -6.19
N ARG A 84 1.87 -9.03 -7.30
CA ARG A 84 1.83 -8.48 -8.64
C ARG A 84 0.43 -8.55 -9.23
N GLU A 85 -0.04 -7.47 -9.83
CA GLU A 85 -1.23 -7.46 -10.67
C GLU A 85 -0.84 -7.81 -12.11
N TRP A 86 -1.25 -9.00 -12.58
CA TRP A 86 -0.86 -9.52 -13.88
C TRP A 86 -1.59 -8.85 -15.03
N GLN A 87 -0.84 -8.29 -15.96
CA GLN A 87 -1.36 -7.72 -17.21
C GLN A 87 -1.13 -8.68 -18.38
N LEU A 88 -1.99 -9.68 -18.51
CA LEU A 88 -1.83 -10.78 -19.47
C LEU A 88 -2.62 -10.58 -20.78
N ARG A 89 -3.62 -9.71 -20.80
CA ARG A 89 -4.48 -9.52 -21.98
C ARG A 89 -3.99 -8.36 -22.85
N PRO A 90 -3.92 -8.53 -24.18
CA PRO A 90 -3.68 -7.43 -25.11
C PRO A 90 -4.78 -6.37 -24.94
N GLY A 91 -4.42 -5.09 -24.98
CA GLY A 91 -5.37 -3.99 -24.86
C GLY A 91 -5.92 -3.77 -23.46
N ALA A 92 -5.52 -4.53 -22.45
CA ALA A 92 -5.80 -4.22 -21.07
C ALA A 92 -5.01 -2.97 -20.66
N ILE A 93 -5.73 -1.90 -20.34
CA ILE A 93 -5.15 -0.65 -19.84
C ILE A 93 -5.51 -0.58 -18.37
N ALA A 94 -4.50 -0.64 -17.51
CA ALA A 94 -4.65 -0.55 -16.07
C ALA A 94 -3.64 0.46 -15.48
N SER A 95 -3.96 1.01 -14.32
CA SER A 95 -3.00 1.81 -13.55
C SER A 95 -1.76 0.96 -13.22
N ARG A 96 -0.60 1.59 -13.22
CA ARG A 96 0.68 0.96 -12.85
C ARG A 96 1.21 1.43 -11.50
N ASP A 97 0.38 2.02 -10.65
CA ASP A 97 0.80 2.51 -9.34
C ASP A 97 1.37 1.39 -8.46
N TRP A 98 0.79 0.19 -8.54
CA TRP A 98 1.28 -1.00 -7.85
C TRP A 98 2.68 -1.42 -8.33
N GLU A 99 2.92 -1.38 -9.66
CA GLU A 99 4.22 -1.75 -10.26
C GLU A 99 5.33 -0.79 -9.83
N ARG A 100 5.02 0.50 -9.72
CA ARG A 100 5.92 1.53 -9.24
C ARG A 100 6.35 1.30 -7.79
N SER A 101 5.38 1.03 -6.91
CA SER A 101 5.64 0.72 -5.50
C SER A 101 6.48 -0.56 -5.36
N ARG A 102 6.18 -1.56 -6.18
CA ARG A 102 6.88 -2.83 -6.21
C ARG A 102 8.34 -2.67 -6.70
N LEU A 103 8.58 -1.93 -7.77
CA LEU A 103 9.93 -1.63 -8.26
C LEU A 103 10.78 -0.90 -7.23
N ALA A 104 10.19 0.05 -6.49
CA ALA A 104 10.86 0.74 -5.40
C ALA A 104 11.26 -0.23 -4.28
N ALA A 105 10.36 -1.15 -3.89
CA ALA A 105 10.64 -2.16 -2.89
C ALA A 105 11.74 -3.14 -3.33
N LEU A 106 11.63 -3.68 -4.55
CA LEU A 106 12.65 -4.57 -5.13
C LEU A 106 14.02 -3.89 -5.20
N TYR A 107 14.06 -2.61 -5.56
CA TYR A 107 15.31 -1.88 -5.61
C TYR A 107 15.94 -1.69 -4.22
N ALA A 108 15.15 -1.32 -3.20
CA ALA A 108 15.62 -1.19 -1.82
C ALA A 108 16.16 -2.53 -1.29
N LEU A 109 15.46 -3.64 -1.56
CA LEU A 109 15.90 -4.99 -1.22
C LEU A 109 17.21 -5.34 -1.91
N SER A 110 17.32 -5.09 -3.21
CA SER A 110 18.52 -5.43 -4.01
C SER A 110 19.78 -4.69 -3.54
N ARG A 111 19.61 -3.55 -2.86
CA ARG A 111 20.73 -2.79 -2.29
C ARG A 111 21.14 -3.22 -0.89
N GLY A 112 20.37 -4.12 -0.26
CA GLY A 112 20.60 -4.50 1.13
C GLY A 112 20.28 -3.36 2.11
N GLU A 113 19.49 -2.35 1.71
CA GLU A 113 19.12 -1.20 2.55
C GLU A 113 17.94 -1.54 3.48
N ALA A 114 17.29 -2.69 3.28
CA ALA A 114 16.13 -3.12 4.03
C ALA A 114 16.52 -3.93 5.26
N ALA A 115 16.60 -3.29 6.42
CA ALA A 115 16.73 -4.01 7.69
C ALA A 115 15.47 -4.83 8.03
N VAL A 116 14.31 -4.34 7.60
CA VAL A 116 13.00 -4.98 7.82
C VAL A 116 12.19 -4.96 6.52
N THR A 117 11.66 -6.12 6.16
CA THR A 117 10.80 -6.30 4.99
C THR A 117 9.48 -6.91 5.42
N VAL A 118 8.38 -6.38 4.91
CA VAL A 118 7.06 -7.01 4.99
C VAL A 118 6.62 -7.40 3.60
N ALA A 119 6.39 -8.68 3.35
CA ALA A 119 6.00 -9.18 2.05
C ALA A 119 4.70 -9.98 2.12
N THR A 120 3.88 -9.90 1.07
CA THR A 120 2.81 -10.88 0.90
C THR A 120 3.34 -12.15 0.24
N ALA A 121 2.75 -13.30 0.55
CA ALA A 121 3.24 -14.58 0.05
C ALA A 121 3.27 -14.66 -1.48
N ASP A 122 2.25 -14.10 -2.15
CA ASP A 122 2.17 -14.01 -3.60
C ASP A 122 3.25 -13.10 -4.22
N ALA A 123 3.73 -12.09 -3.46
CA ALA A 123 4.83 -11.24 -3.90
C ALA A 123 6.15 -12.00 -4.04
N LEU A 124 6.38 -12.95 -3.13
CA LEU A 124 7.58 -13.79 -3.14
C LEU A 124 7.54 -14.83 -4.27
N CYS A 125 6.37 -15.40 -4.57
CA CYS A 125 6.19 -16.36 -5.65
C CYS A 125 6.35 -15.76 -7.04
N ALA A 126 5.96 -14.49 -7.22
CA ALA A 126 5.87 -13.87 -8.52
C ALA A 126 7.23 -13.72 -9.20
N ARG A 127 7.31 -14.14 -10.46
CA ARG A 127 8.49 -13.85 -11.30
C ARG A 127 8.62 -12.35 -11.53
N THR A 128 9.86 -11.91 -11.57
CA THR A 128 10.22 -10.50 -11.75
C THR A 128 11.56 -10.38 -12.51
N LEU A 129 12.03 -9.16 -12.75
CA LEU A 129 13.33 -8.92 -13.35
C LEU A 129 14.45 -9.33 -12.39
N PRO A 130 15.64 -9.75 -12.92
CA PRO A 130 16.78 -10.10 -12.07
C PRO A 130 17.35 -8.89 -11.30
N PRO A 131 17.80 -9.05 -10.01
CA PRO A 131 18.36 -7.96 -9.22
C PRO A 131 19.54 -7.25 -9.88
N LYS A 132 20.44 -8.00 -10.53
CA LYS A 132 21.58 -7.43 -11.26
C LYS A 132 21.13 -6.51 -12.40
N LEU A 133 20.06 -6.90 -13.11
CA LEU A 133 19.50 -6.09 -14.20
C LEU A 133 18.86 -4.82 -13.63
N LEU A 134 18.10 -4.93 -12.56
CA LEU A 134 17.50 -3.78 -11.89
C LEU A 134 18.57 -2.75 -11.47
N HIS A 135 19.68 -3.22 -10.92
CA HIS A 135 20.82 -2.38 -10.58
C HIS A 135 21.46 -1.69 -11.78
N SER A 136 21.68 -2.43 -12.88
CA SER A 136 22.31 -1.89 -14.07
C SER A 136 21.46 -0.84 -14.79
N LEU A 137 20.14 -0.93 -14.65
CA LEU A 137 19.17 0.00 -15.26
C LEU A 137 18.91 1.22 -14.40
N ALA A 138 19.15 1.14 -13.10
CA ALA A 138 19.03 2.28 -12.21
C ALA A 138 20.10 3.33 -12.52
N LEU A 139 19.67 4.59 -12.74
CA LEU A 139 20.56 5.71 -13.03
C LEU A 139 20.60 6.65 -11.83
N THR A 140 21.77 7.16 -11.52
CA THR A 140 21.93 8.30 -10.61
C THR A 140 22.41 9.48 -11.43
N LEU A 141 21.63 10.57 -11.41
CA LEU A 141 21.99 11.84 -12.04
C LEU A 141 22.43 12.79 -10.93
N GLU A 142 23.56 13.46 -11.11
CA GLU A 142 24.13 14.38 -10.11
C GLU A 142 24.63 15.64 -10.81
N VAL A 143 24.49 16.80 -10.17
CA VAL A 143 25.02 18.06 -10.65
C VAL A 143 26.55 17.95 -10.75
N GLY A 144 27.12 18.38 -11.86
CA GLY A 144 28.54 18.26 -12.19
C GLY A 144 28.95 16.93 -12.82
N ALA A 145 28.03 15.95 -12.91
CA ALA A 145 28.31 14.69 -13.61
C ALA A 145 28.25 14.88 -15.14
N ARG A 146 29.10 14.16 -15.86
CA ARG A 146 29.12 14.15 -17.32
C ARG A 146 28.38 12.95 -17.88
N ALA A 147 27.54 13.20 -18.87
CA ALA A 147 26.79 12.15 -19.54
C ALA A 147 26.36 12.59 -20.94
N ASP A 148 26.46 11.68 -21.91
CA ASP A 148 25.90 11.90 -23.24
C ASP A 148 24.36 11.79 -23.19
N LEU A 149 23.68 12.81 -23.69
CA LEU A 149 22.22 12.90 -23.70
C LEU A 149 21.55 11.80 -24.54
N ASN A 150 22.18 11.37 -25.64
CA ASN A 150 21.63 10.31 -26.48
C ASN A 150 21.78 8.95 -25.79
N GLU A 151 22.95 8.69 -25.18
CA GLU A 151 23.15 7.48 -24.38
C GLU A 151 22.16 7.39 -23.21
N LEU A 152 21.92 8.52 -22.52
CA LEU A 152 20.89 8.58 -21.46
C LEU A 152 19.50 8.30 -22.00
N ALA A 153 19.14 8.84 -23.17
CA ALA A 153 17.85 8.59 -23.79
C ALA A 153 17.68 7.11 -24.16
N ASP A 154 18.70 6.46 -24.71
CA ASP A 154 18.68 5.04 -25.05
C ASP A 154 18.57 4.15 -23.81
N ARG A 155 19.27 4.51 -22.73
CA ARG A 155 19.16 3.84 -21.44
C ARG A 155 17.77 3.98 -20.85
N LEU A 156 17.15 5.17 -20.93
CA LEU A 156 15.78 5.40 -20.46
C LEU A 156 14.77 4.57 -21.26
N VAL A 157 14.90 4.52 -22.60
CA VAL A 157 14.05 3.67 -23.45
C VAL A 157 14.20 2.19 -23.05
N SER A 158 15.43 1.73 -22.84
CA SER A 158 15.70 0.35 -22.41
C SER A 158 15.14 0.07 -21.00
N ALA A 159 15.10 1.08 -20.13
CA ALA A 159 14.49 1.02 -18.80
C ALA A 159 12.95 1.18 -18.82
N GLY A 160 12.31 1.18 -20.00
CA GLY A 160 10.87 1.18 -20.17
C GLY A 160 10.20 2.56 -20.14
N TYR A 161 10.99 3.65 -20.22
CA TYR A 161 10.44 5.01 -20.33
C TYR A 161 9.92 5.31 -21.73
N THR A 162 8.85 6.07 -21.77
CA THR A 162 8.30 6.58 -23.02
C THR A 162 8.82 7.99 -23.29
N ARG A 163 9.44 8.20 -24.45
CA ARG A 163 9.84 9.52 -24.91
C ARG A 163 8.62 10.34 -25.31
N CYS A 164 8.52 11.57 -24.85
CA CYS A 164 7.43 12.50 -25.13
C CYS A 164 7.95 13.90 -25.39
N GLN A 165 7.11 14.80 -25.87
CA GLN A 165 7.47 16.21 -26.03
C GLN A 165 7.50 16.94 -24.69
N GLN A 166 6.65 16.54 -23.76
CA GLN A 166 6.50 17.14 -22.44
C GLN A 166 6.15 16.04 -21.43
N VAL A 167 6.85 16.03 -20.29
CA VAL A 167 6.63 15.04 -19.23
C VAL A 167 5.40 15.45 -18.42
N GLU A 168 4.39 14.58 -18.40
CA GLU A 168 3.13 14.78 -17.68
C GLU A 168 2.86 13.66 -16.66
N GLY A 169 3.49 12.50 -16.84
CA GLY A 169 3.25 11.33 -15.98
C GLY A 169 4.50 10.50 -15.74
N VAL A 170 4.41 9.64 -14.73
CA VAL A 170 5.51 8.71 -14.36
C VAL A 170 5.82 7.75 -15.50
N GLY A 171 7.10 7.44 -15.68
CA GLY A 171 7.59 6.60 -16.77
C GLY A 171 7.73 7.33 -18.09
N GLN A 172 7.67 8.67 -18.08
CA GLN A 172 7.95 9.51 -19.24
C GLN A 172 9.28 10.24 -19.11
N PHE A 173 9.88 10.53 -20.26
CA PHE A 173 10.99 11.47 -20.36
C PHE A 173 10.87 12.34 -21.61
N ALA A 174 11.45 13.55 -21.55
CA ALA A 174 11.53 14.47 -22.67
C ALA A 174 12.95 14.98 -22.81
N LEU A 175 13.44 15.07 -24.05
CA LEU A 175 14.73 15.63 -24.38
C LEU A 175 14.53 16.81 -25.34
N ARG A 176 14.95 17.99 -24.92
CA ARG A 176 14.77 19.25 -25.67
C ARG A 176 16.03 20.10 -25.61
N GLY A 177 16.85 20.02 -26.66
CA GLY A 177 18.17 20.66 -26.66
C GLY A 177 19.04 20.08 -25.53
N GLY A 178 19.56 20.93 -24.66
CA GLY A 178 20.32 20.53 -23.48
C GLY A 178 19.49 20.25 -22.21
N ILE A 179 18.18 19.98 -22.32
CA ILE A 179 17.29 19.75 -21.17
C ILE A 179 16.76 18.33 -21.23
N LEU A 180 16.99 17.57 -20.16
CA LEU A 180 16.41 16.26 -19.93
C LEU A 180 15.40 16.33 -18.77
N ASP A 181 14.15 16.05 -19.07
CA ASP A 181 13.06 15.92 -18.10
C ASP A 181 12.75 14.42 -17.91
N VAL A 182 12.67 13.93 -16.68
CA VAL A 182 12.36 12.52 -16.37
C VAL A 182 11.44 12.43 -15.18
N PHE A 183 10.44 11.53 -15.26
CA PHE A 183 9.57 11.23 -14.12
C PHE A 183 9.73 9.78 -13.68
N SER A 184 10.58 9.57 -12.69
CA SER A 184 10.87 8.23 -12.12
C SER A 184 9.77 7.73 -11.19
N PRO A 185 9.54 6.41 -11.10
CA PRO A 185 8.62 5.78 -10.14
C PRO A 185 8.86 6.15 -8.67
N LEU A 186 10.11 6.47 -8.28
CA LEU A 186 10.46 6.87 -6.92
C LEU A 186 10.07 8.30 -6.55
N MET A 187 9.71 9.13 -7.54
CA MET A 187 9.57 10.55 -7.35
C MET A 187 8.12 10.99 -7.26
N GLU A 188 7.83 11.95 -6.38
CA GLU A 188 6.53 12.63 -6.34
C GLU A 188 6.38 13.68 -7.45
N GLU A 189 7.49 14.28 -7.88
CA GLU A 189 7.56 15.26 -8.95
C GLU A 189 8.67 14.88 -9.95
N PRO A 190 8.49 15.17 -11.26
CA PRO A 190 9.54 14.93 -12.25
C PRO A 190 10.76 15.81 -12.02
N VAL A 191 11.92 15.33 -12.46
CA VAL A 191 13.19 16.07 -12.41
C VAL A 191 13.53 16.62 -13.77
N ARG A 192 14.02 17.85 -13.80
CA ARG A 192 14.62 18.54 -14.94
C ARG A 192 16.11 18.67 -14.72
N CYS A 193 16.90 18.17 -15.64
CA CYS A 193 18.34 18.30 -15.68
C CYS A 193 18.71 19.22 -16.85
N GLU A 194 19.40 20.30 -16.57
CA GLU A 194 19.89 21.27 -17.55
C GLU A 194 21.37 20.98 -17.79
N PHE A 195 21.74 20.74 -19.05
CA PHE A 195 23.08 20.39 -19.45
C PHE A 195 23.80 21.59 -20.10
N PHE A 196 25.04 21.76 -19.72
CA PHE A 196 25.98 22.59 -20.45
C PHE A 196 26.99 21.68 -21.14
N ASP A 197 26.85 21.53 -22.46
CA ASP A 197 27.56 20.53 -23.25
C ASP A 197 27.23 19.11 -22.76
N ASP A 198 28.16 18.37 -22.18
CA ASP A 198 27.99 17.03 -21.63
C ASP A 198 27.89 16.99 -20.10
N GLU A 199 27.92 18.13 -19.41
CA GLU A 199 27.87 18.23 -17.96
C GLU A 199 26.51 18.70 -17.45
N ILE A 200 26.00 18.08 -16.39
CA ILE A 200 24.76 18.51 -15.72
C ILE A 200 25.07 19.79 -14.91
N ASP A 201 24.67 20.94 -15.44
CA ASP A 201 24.88 22.25 -14.81
C ASP A 201 23.92 22.47 -13.64
N SER A 202 22.65 22.14 -13.82
CA SER A 202 21.63 22.32 -12.78
C SER A 202 20.56 21.25 -12.83
N MET A 203 19.98 20.95 -11.64
CA MET A 203 18.87 20.04 -11.51
C MET A 203 17.77 20.59 -10.61
N GLY A 204 16.53 20.26 -10.90
CA GLY A 204 15.40 20.64 -10.04
C GLY A 204 14.14 19.85 -10.36
N THR A 205 13.29 19.70 -9.36
CA THR A 205 11.94 19.15 -9.57
C THR A 205 11.03 20.22 -10.17
N PHE A 206 10.00 19.80 -10.88
CA PHE A 206 9.02 20.71 -11.47
C PHE A 206 7.59 20.13 -11.41
N ASP A 207 6.61 21.02 -11.41
CA ASP A 207 5.19 20.64 -11.47
C ASP A 207 4.83 20.23 -12.90
N PRO A 208 4.37 19.00 -13.13
CA PRO A 208 4.09 18.50 -14.48
C PRO A 208 2.93 19.24 -15.18
N GLY A 209 2.01 19.84 -14.42
CA GLY A 209 0.89 20.60 -15.00
C GLY A 209 1.26 22.00 -15.46
N THR A 210 2.16 22.69 -14.74
CA THR A 210 2.60 24.07 -15.05
C THR A 210 3.95 24.12 -15.72
N GLN A 211 4.72 23.03 -15.67
CA GLN A 211 6.10 22.90 -16.17
C GLN A 211 7.09 23.86 -15.46
N ARG A 212 6.72 24.41 -14.31
CA ARG A 212 7.55 25.32 -13.54
C ARG A 212 8.36 24.60 -12.49
N ARG A 213 9.61 24.95 -12.36
CA ARG A 213 10.54 24.44 -11.34
C ARG A 213 9.98 24.70 -9.94
N THR A 214 9.99 23.67 -9.08
CA THR A 214 9.47 23.74 -7.72
C THR A 214 10.60 23.81 -6.69
N LYS A 215 11.60 22.94 -6.82
CA LYS A 215 12.74 22.86 -5.89
C LYS A 215 14.03 22.57 -6.65
N ASN A 216 15.16 23.06 -6.13
CA ASN A 216 16.47 22.64 -6.60
C ASN A 216 16.88 21.35 -5.90
N VAL A 217 17.47 20.43 -6.66
CA VAL A 217 18.04 19.18 -6.18
C VAL A 217 19.44 18.99 -6.73
N THR A 218 20.30 18.34 -6.00
CA THR A 218 21.69 18.08 -6.41
C THR A 218 21.88 16.68 -6.99
N SER A 219 20.96 15.76 -6.68
CA SER A 219 20.97 14.40 -7.20
C SER A 219 19.57 13.86 -7.39
N ALA A 220 19.40 12.93 -8.33
CA ALA A 220 18.16 12.23 -8.59
C ALA A 220 18.42 10.78 -8.96
N ARG A 221 17.64 9.86 -8.39
CA ARG A 221 17.72 8.44 -8.71
C ARG A 221 16.56 8.03 -9.60
N ILE A 222 16.88 7.47 -10.76
CA ILE A 222 15.92 7.07 -11.78
C ILE A 222 15.88 5.54 -11.83
N LEU A 223 14.74 4.96 -11.49
CA LEU A 223 14.48 3.52 -11.59
C LEU A 223 13.83 3.17 -12.92
N PRO A 224 13.87 1.89 -13.35
CA PRO A 224 13.06 1.42 -14.46
C PRO A 224 11.58 1.76 -14.29
N ALA A 225 10.91 2.03 -15.41
CA ALA A 225 9.49 2.42 -15.43
C ALA A 225 8.52 1.21 -15.43
N ALA A 226 9.04 -0.02 -15.66
CA ALA A 226 8.26 -1.25 -15.71
C ALA A 226 9.09 -2.46 -15.25
N GLU A 227 8.42 -3.52 -14.78
CA GLU A 227 9.07 -4.79 -14.42
C GLU A 227 9.40 -5.65 -15.64
N VAL A 228 8.61 -5.59 -16.71
CA VAL A 228 8.88 -6.33 -17.96
C VAL A 228 9.46 -5.38 -18.99
N LEU A 229 10.72 -5.59 -19.33
CA LEU A 229 11.51 -4.71 -20.20
C LEU A 229 11.95 -5.47 -21.47
N PRO A 230 11.16 -5.46 -22.55
CA PRO A 230 11.47 -6.22 -23.77
C PRO A 230 12.83 -5.88 -24.40
N HIS A 231 13.30 -4.64 -24.25
CA HIS A 231 14.63 -4.21 -24.71
C HIS A 231 15.78 -4.95 -24.01
N CYS A 232 15.53 -5.45 -22.79
CA CYS A 232 16.51 -6.18 -21.99
C CYS A 232 16.51 -7.71 -22.26
N ALA A 233 15.64 -8.17 -23.16
CA ALA A 233 15.64 -9.57 -23.58
C ALA A 233 16.98 -9.93 -24.29
N PRO A 234 17.44 -11.19 -24.23
CA PRO A 234 18.62 -11.61 -24.98
C PRO A 234 18.47 -11.28 -26.47
N GLY A 235 19.42 -10.49 -27.02
CA GLY A 235 19.36 -9.96 -28.38
C GLY A 235 18.37 -8.80 -28.58
N GLY A 236 17.89 -8.19 -27.50
CA GLY A 236 16.96 -7.06 -27.53
C GLY A 236 15.61 -7.41 -28.14
N LEU A 237 14.92 -6.38 -28.67
CA LEU A 237 13.62 -6.57 -29.34
C LEU A 237 13.69 -7.50 -30.56
N THR A 238 14.78 -7.43 -31.32
CA THR A 238 15.00 -8.30 -32.50
C THR A 238 15.13 -9.76 -32.08
N GLY A 239 15.97 -10.06 -31.11
CA GLY A 239 16.13 -11.42 -30.60
C GLY A 239 14.87 -11.96 -29.93
N LEU A 240 14.08 -11.09 -29.27
CA LEU A 240 12.78 -11.47 -28.72
C LEU A 240 11.82 -11.84 -29.88
N ALA A 241 11.72 -11.00 -30.92
CA ALA A 241 10.89 -11.27 -32.08
C ALA A 241 11.27 -12.60 -32.77
N GLU A 242 12.54 -12.87 -32.98
CA GLU A 242 13.03 -14.13 -33.56
C GLU A 242 12.61 -15.36 -32.74
N ARG A 243 12.71 -15.29 -31.40
CA ARG A 243 12.24 -16.39 -30.53
C ARG A 243 10.73 -16.60 -30.62
N LEU A 244 9.94 -15.52 -30.70
CA LEU A 244 8.49 -15.63 -30.84
C LEU A 244 8.11 -16.23 -32.20
N GLU A 245 8.79 -15.83 -33.29
CA GLU A 245 8.58 -16.39 -34.63
C GLU A 245 8.94 -17.89 -34.69
N ALA A 246 10.10 -18.26 -34.12
CA ALA A 246 10.51 -19.66 -34.03
C ALA A 246 9.52 -20.53 -33.24
N LEU A 247 8.96 -19.98 -32.16
CA LEU A 247 7.91 -20.65 -31.39
C LEU A 247 6.61 -20.73 -32.20
N ALA A 248 6.22 -19.67 -32.90
CA ALA A 248 5.05 -19.64 -33.75
C ALA A 248 5.12 -20.71 -34.88
N GLU A 249 6.30 -20.91 -35.47
CA GLU A 249 6.52 -21.96 -36.47
C GLU A 249 6.35 -23.38 -35.90
N LYS A 250 6.82 -23.62 -34.68
CA LYS A 250 6.62 -24.89 -33.96
C LYS A 250 5.16 -25.14 -33.63
N LEU A 251 4.47 -24.11 -33.18
CA LEU A 251 3.05 -24.19 -32.80
C LEU A 251 2.13 -24.32 -34.03
N ALA A 252 2.45 -23.69 -35.14
CA ALA A 252 1.68 -23.81 -36.39
C ALA A 252 1.59 -25.26 -36.92
N LYS A 253 2.51 -26.14 -36.53
CA LYS A 253 2.52 -27.56 -36.87
C LYS A 253 1.64 -28.42 -35.96
N LYS A 254 1.17 -27.88 -34.82
CA LYS A 254 0.35 -28.60 -33.84
C LYS A 254 -1.15 -28.27 -34.02
N PRO A 255 -2.06 -29.23 -33.94
CA PRO A 255 -3.50 -28.95 -33.99
C PRO A 255 -3.92 -28.08 -32.77
N LYS A 256 -4.86 -27.18 -32.99
CA LYS A 256 -5.44 -26.26 -31.97
C LYS A 256 -4.55 -25.10 -31.53
N THR A 257 -3.33 -24.91 -32.05
CA THR A 257 -2.43 -23.81 -31.63
C THR A 257 -2.25 -22.74 -32.71
N GLU A 258 -3.04 -22.78 -33.78
CA GLU A 258 -2.98 -21.82 -34.89
C GLU A 258 -3.17 -20.36 -34.44
N LYS A 259 -4.18 -20.14 -33.57
CA LYS A 259 -4.44 -18.78 -33.03
C LYS A 259 -3.25 -18.25 -32.25
N THR A 260 -2.63 -19.09 -31.39
CA THR A 260 -1.44 -18.73 -30.62
C THR A 260 -0.26 -18.41 -31.55
N ALA A 261 -0.06 -19.24 -32.60
CA ALA A 261 0.99 -18.98 -33.60
C ALA A 261 0.76 -17.66 -34.35
N GLN A 262 -0.49 -17.34 -34.70
CA GLN A 262 -0.81 -16.07 -35.34
C GLN A 262 -0.57 -14.89 -34.42
N GLN A 263 -0.97 -14.97 -33.14
CA GLN A 263 -0.74 -13.92 -32.13
C GLN A 263 0.75 -13.67 -31.93
N LEU A 264 1.54 -14.73 -31.78
CA LEU A 264 3.01 -14.61 -31.63
C LEU A 264 3.67 -13.92 -32.81
N ARG A 265 3.22 -14.20 -34.06
CA ARG A 265 3.73 -13.52 -35.25
C ARG A 265 3.37 -12.04 -35.28
N GLN A 266 2.15 -11.70 -34.89
CA GLN A 266 1.72 -10.29 -34.78
C GLN A 266 2.54 -9.53 -33.77
N ASP A 267 2.74 -10.10 -32.58
CA ASP A 267 3.52 -9.45 -31.53
C ASP A 267 5.03 -9.39 -31.89
N ALA A 268 5.56 -10.41 -32.57
CA ALA A 268 6.92 -10.37 -33.12
C ALA A 268 7.10 -9.24 -34.14
N ALA A 269 6.11 -9.02 -35.01
CA ALA A 269 6.13 -7.91 -35.96
C ALA A 269 6.11 -6.55 -35.25
N HIS A 270 5.34 -6.40 -34.16
CA HIS A 270 5.36 -5.21 -33.31
C HIS A 270 6.76 -4.97 -32.72
N PHE A 271 7.37 -5.98 -32.09
CA PHE A 271 8.73 -5.85 -31.54
C PHE A 271 9.79 -5.48 -32.59
N ARG A 272 9.67 -5.97 -33.82
CA ARG A 272 10.58 -5.59 -34.91
C ARG A 272 10.48 -4.12 -35.32
N THR A 273 9.30 -3.53 -35.17
CA THR A 273 9.07 -2.09 -35.44
C THR A 273 9.35 -1.21 -34.22
N GLY A 274 9.84 -1.79 -33.09
CA GLY A 274 10.03 -1.07 -31.84
C GLY A 274 8.75 -0.85 -31.04
N ALA A 275 7.60 -1.37 -31.53
CA ALA A 275 6.33 -1.31 -30.80
C ALA A 275 6.30 -2.33 -29.67
N VAL A 276 5.78 -1.89 -28.53
CA VAL A 276 5.62 -2.76 -27.36
C VAL A 276 4.12 -3.07 -27.22
N PRO A 277 3.68 -4.33 -27.47
CA PRO A 277 2.28 -4.70 -27.38
C PRO A 277 1.78 -4.66 -25.93
N GLY A 278 0.45 -4.47 -25.74
CA GLY A 278 -0.16 -4.59 -24.42
C GLY A 278 -0.13 -6.02 -23.87
N GLY A 279 -0.24 -6.17 -22.54
CA GLY A 279 -0.22 -7.47 -21.87
C GLY A 279 1.17 -8.13 -21.87
N LEU A 280 2.20 -7.34 -21.61
CA LEU A 280 3.62 -7.76 -21.64
C LEU A 280 3.95 -8.90 -20.69
N ASP A 281 3.21 -9.06 -19.59
CA ASP A 281 3.50 -10.07 -18.58
C ASP A 281 3.48 -11.50 -19.15
N ARG A 282 2.73 -11.73 -20.21
CA ARG A 282 2.72 -13.02 -20.93
C ARG A 282 4.05 -13.37 -21.59
N TYR A 283 4.96 -12.40 -21.76
CA TYR A 283 6.29 -12.58 -22.32
C TYR A 283 7.40 -12.52 -21.27
N LEU A 284 7.06 -12.43 -20.00
CA LEU A 284 8.04 -12.35 -18.89
C LEU A 284 9.12 -13.45 -19.00
N ALA A 285 8.69 -14.71 -19.28
CA ALA A 285 9.61 -15.84 -19.42
C ALA A 285 10.45 -15.78 -20.71
N ALA A 286 9.97 -15.09 -21.75
CA ALA A 286 10.75 -14.86 -22.97
C ALA A 286 11.74 -13.69 -22.80
N VAL A 287 11.37 -12.68 -22.03
CA VAL A 287 12.23 -11.52 -21.73
C VAL A 287 13.34 -11.92 -20.75
N TYR A 288 12.98 -12.63 -19.68
CA TYR A 288 13.93 -13.12 -18.67
C TYR A 288 13.93 -14.65 -18.64
N PRO A 289 14.83 -15.32 -19.40
CA PRO A 289 14.90 -16.78 -19.42
C PRO A 289 15.23 -17.40 -18.05
N GLU A 290 16.10 -16.76 -17.27
CA GLU A 290 16.36 -17.15 -15.90
C GLU A 290 15.13 -16.90 -15.04
N VAL A 291 14.79 -17.89 -14.20
CA VAL A 291 13.70 -17.74 -13.24
C VAL A 291 14.22 -16.90 -12.07
N CYS A 292 13.68 -15.70 -11.91
CA CYS A 292 13.93 -14.84 -10.78
C CYS A 292 12.61 -14.42 -10.18
N THR A 293 12.50 -14.43 -8.86
CA THR A 293 11.27 -14.19 -8.11
C THR A 293 11.50 -13.22 -6.95
N GLY A 294 10.45 -12.90 -6.20
CA GLY A 294 10.60 -12.05 -5.02
C GLY A 294 11.52 -12.65 -3.95
N VAL A 295 11.63 -13.99 -3.85
CA VAL A 295 12.55 -14.64 -2.90
C VAL A 295 14.01 -14.31 -3.19
N ASP A 296 14.39 -14.20 -4.47
CA ASP A 296 15.77 -13.91 -4.88
C ASP A 296 16.26 -12.50 -4.48
N TYR A 297 15.34 -11.65 -4.05
CA TYR A 297 15.65 -10.31 -3.57
C TYR A 297 15.86 -10.24 -2.05
N LEU A 298 15.50 -11.30 -1.32
CA LEU A 298 15.65 -11.30 0.13
C LEU A 298 17.14 -11.32 0.53
N PRO A 299 17.53 -10.60 1.60
CA PRO A 299 18.87 -10.69 2.14
C PRO A 299 19.19 -12.14 2.54
N LYS A 300 20.32 -12.67 2.15
CA LYS A 300 20.67 -14.09 2.34
C LYS A 300 20.78 -14.52 3.80
N ASP A 301 21.07 -13.57 4.69
CA ASP A 301 21.20 -13.76 6.13
C ASP A 301 19.92 -13.40 6.89
N ALA A 302 18.83 -13.10 6.18
CA ALA A 302 17.56 -12.72 6.79
C ALA A 302 16.93 -13.86 7.59
N VAL A 303 16.20 -13.47 8.65
CA VAL A 303 15.26 -14.35 9.35
C VAL A 303 13.87 -14.16 8.73
N VAL A 304 13.22 -15.26 8.36
CA VAL A 304 11.89 -15.23 7.74
C VAL A 304 10.83 -15.63 8.75
N PHE A 305 9.85 -14.75 8.98
CA PHE A 305 8.70 -14.97 9.83
C PHE A 305 7.47 -15.22 8.97
N LEU A 306 6.83 -16.40 9.07
CA LEU A 306 5.56 -16.69 8.41
C LEU A 306 4.42 -16.35 9.38
N CYS A 307 3.77 -15.21 9.17
CA CYS A 307 2.68 -14.72 10.02
C CYS A 307 1.38 -15.47 9.71
N GLU A 308 0.89 -16.28 10.63
CA GLU A 308 -0.21 -17.26 10.41
C GLU A 308 0.12 -18.19 9.24
N SER A 309 1.00 -19.13 9.51
CA SER A 309 1.57 -20.01 8.48
C SER A 309 0.51 -20.71 7.61
N GLY A 310 -0.63 -21.08 8.19
CA GLY A 310 -1.77 -21.65 7.46
C GLY A 310 -2.42 -20.64 6.50
N ARG A 311 -2.57 -19.36 6.88
CA ARG A 311 -3.14 -18.31 6.02
C ARG A 311 -2.19 -17.93 4.88
N VAL A 312 -0.89 -17.94 5.15
CA VAL A 312 0.15 -17.77 4.11
C VAL A 312 0.02 -18.86 3.05
N ASP A 313 -0.11 -20.13 3.47
CA ASP A 313 -0.28 -21.26 2.56
C ASP A 313 -1.62 -21.21 1.77
N GLU A 314 -2.71 -20.83 2.43
CA GLU A 314 -4.00 -20.61 1.75
C GLU A 314 -3.92 -19.48 0.71
N ARG A 315 -3.20 -18.40 0.99
CA ARG A 315 -2.97 -17.32 0.03
C ARG A 315 -2.21 -17.79 -1.20
N VAL A 316 -1.13 -18.56 -0.99
CA VAL A 316 -0.35 -19.16 -2.09
C VAL A 316 -1.22 -20.07 -2.95
N LYS A 317 -1.98 -20.97 -2.33
CA LYS A 317 -2.90 -21.88 -3.04
C LYS A 317 -3.99 -21.14 -3.80
N GLY A 318 -4.59 -20.14 -3.18
CA GLY A 318 -5.62 -19.30 -3.80
C GLY A 318 -5.11 -18.54 -5.02
N MET A 319 -3.93 -17.92 -4.89
CA MET A 319 -3.27 -17.22 -6.00
C MET A 319 -2.93 -18.16 -7.15
N LEU A 320 -2.35 -19.33 -6.87
CA LEU A 320 -2.01 -20.32 -7.88
C LEU A 320 -3.25 -20.86 -8.62
N LEU A 321 -4.35 -21.09 -7.89
CA LEU A 321 -5.61 -21.52 -8.50
C LEU A 321 -6.18 -20.44 -9.44
N GLN A 322 -6.20 -19.19 -9.00
CA GLN A 322 -6.67 -18.08 -9.82
C GLN A 322 -5.81 -17.92 -11.09
N LEU A 323 -4.49 -17.91 -10.92
CA LEU A 323 -3.57 -17.76 -12.05
C LEU A 323 -3.72 -18.91 -13.05
N LYS A 324 -3.90 -20.13 -12.58
CA LYS A 324 -4.14 -21.29 -13.45
C LYS A 324 -5.43 -21.15 -14.27
N GLN A 325 -6.51 -20.63 -13.69
CA GLN A 325 -7.76 -20.36 -14.40
C GLN A 325 -7.56 -19.28 -15.48
N ASP A 326 -6.81 -18.22 -15.15
CA ASP A 326 -6.47 -17.17 -16.10
C ASP A 326 -5.60 -17.70 -17.24
N GLU A 327 -4.58 -18.51 -16.93
CA GLU A 327 -3.74 -19.18 -17.93
C GLU A 327 -4.54 -20.10 -18.87
N GLU A 328 -5.42 -20.94 -18.33
CA GLU A 328 -6.30 -21.83 -19.13
C GLU A 328 -7.20 -21.02 -20.07
N SER A 329 -7.75 -19.90 -19.59
CA SER A 329 -8.54 -18.98 -20.40
C SER A 329 -7.74 -18.37 -21.54
N LEU A 330 -6.51 -17.92 -21.24
CA LEU A 330 -5.61 -17.30 -22.23
C LEU A 330 -5.06 -18.30 -23.26
N LEU A 331 -4.71 -19.51 -22.82
CA LEU A 331 -4.31 -20.62 -23.69
C LEU A 331 -5.43 -20.98 -24.66
N THR A 332 -6.66 -21.10 -24.17
CA THR A 332 -7.84 -21.37 -24.99
C THR A 332 -8.14 -20.27 -25.99
N ALA A 333 -7.95 -19.01 -25.59
CA ALA A 333 -8.10 -17.84 -26.46
C ALA A 333 -6.96 -17.69 -27.49
N GLY A 334 -5.86 -18.43 -27.33
CA GLY A 334 -4.66 -18.30 -28.16
C GLY A 334 -3.80 -17.09 -27.86
N LEU A 335 -3.97 -16.49 -26.68
CA LEU A 335 -3.25 -15.28 -26.26
C LEU A 335 -1.96 -15.57 -25.50
N LEU A 336 -1.81 -16.77 -24.96
CA LEU A 336 -0.64 -17.23 -24.22
C LEU A 336 -0.08 -18.50 -24.86
N ALA A 337 1.23 -18.60 -24.95
CA ALA A 337 1.92 -19.84 -25.32
C ALA A 337 2.27 -20.63 -24.05
N GLY A 338 2.07 -21.94 -24.05
CA GLY A 338 2.33 -22.79 -22.89
C GLY A 338 3.78 -22.73 -22.40
N GLU A 339 4.73 -22.51 -23.31
CA GLU A 339 6.14 -22.32 -23.02
C GLU A 339 6.43 -21.08 -22.14
N TYR A 340 5.53 -20.10 -22.14
CA TYR A 340 5.65 -18.85 -21.38
C TYR A 340 4.67 -18.75 -20.20
N ALA A 341 3.87 -19.80 -19.95
CA ALA A 341 2.83 -19.79 -18.93
C ALA A 341 3.34 -19.82 -17.48
N ARG A 342 4.64 -20.12 -17.28
CA ARG A 342 5.21 -20.18 -15.92
C ARG A 342 5.51 -18.78 -15.40
N LEU A 343 4.56 -18.17 -14.68
CA LEU A 343 4.65 -16.80 -14.15
C LEU A 343 5.02 -16.72 -12.66
N THR A 344 4.92 -17.84 -11.93
CA THR A 344 5.18 -17.91 -10.50
C THR A 344 5.91 -19.20 -10.13
N LEU A 345 6.46 -19.23 -8.90
CA LEU A 345 6.82 -20.48 -8.23
C LEU A 345 5.54 -21.24 -7.85
N SER A 346 5.63 -22.56 -7.80
CA SER A 346 4.67 -23.39 -7.10
C SER A 346 4.82 -23.22 -5.58
N GLY A 347 3.82 -23.68 -4.80
CA GLY A 347 3.94 -23.66 -3.34
C GLY A 347 5.13 -24.49 -2.82
N GLU A 348 5.37 -25.66 -3.42
CA GLU A 348 6.52 -26.51 -3.07
C GLU A 348 7.87 -25.81 -3.34
N GLU A 349 8.00 -25.16 -4.49
CA GLU A 349 9.20 -24.41 -4.84
C GLU A 349 9.43 -23.19 -3.94
N LEU A 350 8.35 -22.47 -3.57
CA LEU A 350 8.44 -21.36 -2.63
C LEU A 350 8.98 -21.84 -1.28
N TYR A 351 8.37 -22.88 -0.72
CA TYR A 351 8.77 -23.36 0.60
C TYR A 351 10.16 -23.98 0.59
N ALA A 352 10.55 -24.67 -0.49
CA ALA A 352 11.91 -25.16 -0.67
C ALA A 352 12.94 -24.02 -0.70
N ALA A 353 12.62 -22.91 -1.37
CA ALA A 353 13.48 -21.73 -1.40
C ALA A 353 13.53 -21.02 -0.02
N LEU A 354 12.43 -21.01 0.74
CA LEU A 354 12.40 -20.44 2.08
C LEU A 354 13.16 -21.31 3.12
N GLU A 355 13.29 -22.62 2.90
CA GLU A 355 14.09 -23.50 3.78
C GLU A 355 15.59 -23.15 3.80
N GLU A 356 16.06 -22.36 2.83
CA GLU A 356 17.45 -21.86 2.84
C GLU A 356 17.67 -20.77 3.92
N PHE A 357 16.60 -20.24 4.50
CA PHE A 357 16.61 -19.24 5.54
C PHE A 357 16.26 -19.84 6.90
N PRO A 358 16.65 -19.19 8.02
CA PRO A 358 16.05 -19.44 9.32
C PRO A 358 14.56 -19.05 9.28
N VAL A 359 13.63 -20.02 9.28
CA VAL A 359 12.18 -19.75 9.23
C VAL A 359 11.54 -19.93 10.60
N VAL A 360 10.75 -18.94 11.01
CA VAL A 360 9.90 -18.95 12.18
C VAL A 360 8.43 -18.88 11.73
N MET A 361 7.66 -19.90 12.02
CA MET A 361 6.22 -19.94 11.75
C MET A 361 5.48 -19.44 13.00
N GLU A 362 4.80 -18.31 12.88
CA GLU A 362 4.12 -17.64 13.99
C GLU A 362 2.61 -17.81 13.85
N ASP A 363 2.03 -18.64 14.71
CA ASP A 363 0.61 -18.97 14.66
C ASP A 363 -0.12 -18.55 15.95
N THR A 364 -1.38 -18.14 15.82
CA THR A 364 -2.23 -17.82 16.97
C THR A 364 -2.61 -19.07 17.74
N LEU A 365 -2.97 -20.13 17.04
CA LEU A 365 -3.40 -21.40 17.62
C LEU A 365 -2.47 -22.54 17.19
N PRO A 366 -2.33 -23.58 18.02
CA PRO A 366 -1.62 -24.77 17.64
C PRO A 366 -2.24 -25.40 16.38
N THR A 367 -1.41 -25.70 15.39
CA THR A 367 -1.82 -26.41 14.18
C THR A 367 -0.97 -27.66 13.99
N SER A 368 -1.55 -28.69 13.39
CA SER A 368 -0.82 -29.91 12.98
C SER A 368 -0.35 -29.83 11.51
N ARG A 369 -0.77 -28.80 10.80
CA ARG A 369 -0.44 -28.60 9.37
C ARG A 369 0.38 -27.33 9.21
N HIS A 370 1.66 -27.52 8.99
CA HIS A 370 2.58 -26.42 8.67
C HIS A 370 3.06 -26.54 7.22
N PRO A 371 3.28 -25.43 6.53
CA PRO A 371 3.84 -25.44 5.17
C PRO A 371 5.27 -26.01 5.12
N LEU A 372 6.01 -25.85 6.21
CA LEU A 372 7.37 -26.38 6.42
C LEU A 372 7.35 -27.33 7.62
N ARG A 373 8.18 -28.37 7.59
CA ARG A 373 8.30 -29.30 8.72
C ARG A 373 9.05 -28.67 9.88
N PRO A 374 8.40 -28.35 11.02
CA PRO A 374 9.09 -27.73 12.14
C PRO A 374 10.10 -28.69 12.80
N ARG A 375 11.25 -28.18 13.14
CA ARG A 375 12.27 -28.87 13.98
C ARG A 375 12.06 -28.62 15.46
N GLY A 376 11.19 -27.68 15.82
CA GLY A 376 10.81 -27.36 17.18
C GLY A 376 9.43 -26.74 17.24
N LEU A 377 8.73 -27.02 18.34
CA LEU A 377 7.42 -26.46 18.67
C LEU A 377 7.58 -25.67 19.96
N MET A 378 7.12 -24.43 19.96
CA MET A 378 7.22 -23.51 21.10
C MET A 378 5.87 -22.82 21.33
N ALA A 379 5.62 -22.39 22.55
CA ALA A 379 4.43 -21.61 22.88
C ALA A 379 4.84 -20.41 23.73
N VAL A 380 4.47 -19.21 23.28
CA VAL A 380 4.71 -17.97 24.01
C VAL A 380 3.42 -17.56 24.73
N ASN A 381 3.55 -17.27 26.03
CA ASN A 381 2.42 -16.83 26.83
C ASN A 381 2.31 -15.32 26.78
N ALA A 382 1.43 -14.82 25.92
CA ALA A 382 1.09 -13.41 25.80
C ALA A 382 -0.42 -13.23 25.62
N LYS A 383 -0.99 -12.13 26.09
CA LYS A 383 -2.41 -11.83 25.95
C LYS A 383 -2.60 -10.52 25.19
N GLN A 384 -3.43 -10.54 24.18
CA GLN A 384 -3.87 -9.32 23.54
C GLN A 384 -4.92 -8.64 24.39
N LEU A 385 -4.71 -7.35 24.66
CA LEU A 385 -5.64 -6.55 25.43
C LEU A 385 -6.74 -5.99 24.53
N SER A 386 -7.98 -6.16 24.95
CA SER A 386 -9.13 -5.64 24.23
C SER A 386 -9.22 -4.11 24.34
N SER A 387 -9.91 -3.48 23.40
CA SER A 387 -10.26 -2.06 23.52
C SER A 387 -11.25 -1.86 24.64
N TYR A 388 -11.07 -0.78 25.41
CA TYR A 388 -11.99 -0.40 26.48
C TYR A 388 -13.28 0.26 25.96
N GLY A 389 -13.50 0.26 24.64
CA GLY A 389 -14.71 0.82 24.03
C GLY A 389 -14.94 2.31 24.30
N GLY A 390 -13.88 3.02 24.75
CA GLY A 390 -13.96 4.41 25.18
C GLY A 390 -14.40 4.61 26.64
N SER A 391 -14.58 3.54 27.40
CA SER A 391 -14.78 3.64 28.85
C SER A 391 -13.46 3.91 29.53
N LEU A 392 -13.18 5.16 29.80
CA LEU A 392 -12.02 5.58 30.55
C LEU A 392 -12.01 5.00 31.98
N GLU A 393 -13.20 4.80 32.57
CA GLU A 393 -13.36 4.25 33.91
C GLU A 393 -12.87 2.81 33.99
N THR A 394 -13.23 1.99 33.00
CA THR A 394 -12.73 0.60 32.90
C THR A 394 -11.21 0.58 32.72
N ALA A 395 -10.68 1.46 31.86
CA ALA A 395 -9.24 1.56 31.63
C ALA A 395 -8.50 2.00 32.91
N VAL A 396 -9.05 2.94 33.68
CA VAL A 396 -8.50 3.40 34.98
C VAL A 396 -8.50 2.25 35.97
N SER A 397 -9.60 1.50 36.07
CA SER A 397 -9.69 0.32 36.95
C SER A 397 -8.64 -0.74 36.65
N ASP A 398 -8.41 -1.03 35.36
CA ASP A 398 -7.37 -1.98 34.95
C ASP A 398 -5.96 -1.44 35.24
N LEU A 399 -5.72 -0.13 35.04
CA LEU A 399 -4.44 0.50 35.40
C LEU A 399 -4.18 0.45 36.91
N GLU A 400 -5.21 0.66 37.73
CA GLU A 400 -5.13 0.49 39.18
C GLU A 400 -4.83 -0.96 39.57
N HIS A 401 -5.47 -1.92 38.90
CA HIS A 401 -5.20 -3.33 39.09
C HIS A 401 -3.74 -3.70 38.76
N TYR A 402 -3.22 -3.26 37.61
CA TYR A 402 -1.82 -3.49 37.25
C TYR A 402 -0.87 -2.89 38.26
N ARG A 403 -1.13 -1.68 38.73
CA ARG A 403 -0.32 -1.04 39.77
C ARG A 403 -0.36 -1.80 41.10
N ALA A 404 -1.53 -2.23 41.52
CA ALA A 404 -1.72 -2.99 42.78
C ALA A 404 -1.07 -4.36 42.75
N THR A 405 -1.02 -5.00 41.57
CA THR A 405 -0.31 -6.29 41.35
C THR A 405 1.20 -6.12 41.13
N GLY A 406 1.71 -4.88 41.14
CA GLY A 406 3.11 -4.60 40.87
C GLY A 406 3.52 -4.76 39.39
N SER A 407 2.56 -4.85 38.50
CA SER A 407 2.84 -4.91 37.06
C SER A 407 3.22 -3.53 36.51
N ALA A 408 4.22 -3.48 35.65
CA ALA A 408 4.64 -2.28 34.94
C ALA A 408 3.68 -2.00 33.76
N VAL A 409 3.40 -0.72 33.49
CA VAL A 409 2.52 -0.33 32.38
C VAL A 409 3.22 0.64 31.46
N LEU A 410 3.30 0.30 30.17
CA LEU A 410 3.81 1.17 29.10
C LEU A 410 2.63 1.65 28.24
N LEU A 411 2.37 2.96 28.24
CA LEU A 411 1.33 3.58 27.43
C LEU A 411 1.95 4.22 26.18
N LEU A 412 1.46 3.84 25.03
CA LEU A 412 1.91 4.35 23.74
C LEU A 412 0.95 5.42 23.20
N CYS A 413 1.50 6.59 22.88
CA CYS A 413 0.78 7.71 22.30
C CYS A 413 1.36 8.09 20.94
N ALA A 414 0.49 8.42 19.98
CA ALA A 414 0.92 8.76 18.62
C ALA A 414 1.57 10.16 18.48
N GLY A 415 1.63 10.95 19.55
CA GLY A 415 2.24 12.28 19.53
C GLY A 415 2.33 12.93 20.89
N GLU A 416 3.23 13.89 21.03
CA GLU A 416 3.57 14.60 22.27
C GLU A 416 2.37 15.29 22.94
N ILE A 417 1.56 16.00 22.13
CA ILE A 417 0.37 16.70 22.66
C ILE A 417 -0.61 15.71 23.28
N ARG A 418 -0.78 14.54 22.67
CA ARG A 418 -1.66 13.49 23.16
C ARG A 418 -1.10 12.84 24.42
N ALA A 419 0.20 12.60 24.45
CA ALA A 419 0.88 12.04 25.61
C ALA A 419 0.73 12.95 26.83
N ASN A 420 0.88 14.27 26.66
CA ASN A 420 0.65 15.25 27.72
C ASN A 420 -0.82 15.28 28.16
N ASN A 421 -1.76 15.28 27.24
CA ASN A 421 -3.20 15.26 27.56
C ASN A 421 -3.57 13.98 28.34
N LEU A 422 -3.06 12.82 27.89
CA LEU A 422 -3.29 11.55 28.58
C LEU A 422 -2.72 11.57 30.00
N ARG A 423 -1.51 12.11 30.18
CA ARG A 423 -0.90 12.26 31.51
C ARG A 423 -1.78 13.08 32.44
N HIS A 424 -2.27 14.26 32.01
CA HIS A 424 -3.17 15.09 32.80
C HIS A 424 -4.47 14.36 33.14
N LEU A 425 -5.05 13.68 32.17
CA LEU A 425 -6.27 12.91 32.36
C LEU A 425 -6.13 11.78 33.40
N LEU A 426 -4.99 11.07 33.38
CA LEU A 426 -4.69 10.03 34.36
C LEU A 426 -4.42 10.62 35.74
N GLN A 427 -3.72 11.76 35.83
CA GLN A 427 -3.47 12.46 37.09
C GLN A 427 -4.77 12.93 37.77
N GLU A 428 -5.73 13.45 36.99
CA GLU A 428 -7.07 13.82 37.49
C GLU A 428 -7.84 12.63 38.07
N ARG A 429 -7.51 11.42 37.64
CA ARG A 429 -8.12 10.16 38.12
C ARG A 429 -7.26 9.45 39.19
N GLY A 430 -6.25 10.11 39.73
CA GLY A 430 -5.40 9.57 40.80
C GLY A 430 -4.32 8.57 40.33
N ILE A 431 -4.09 8.44 39.02
CA ILE A 431 -3.02 7.60 38.48
C ILE A 431 -1.81 8.46 38.13
N PRO A 432 -0.71 8.40 38.91
CA PRO A 432 0.52 9.05 38.55
C PRO A 432 1.14 8.36 37.34
N ALA A 433 1.41 9.12 36.28
CA ALA A 433 2.05 8.64 35.07
C ALA A 433 3.31 9.44 34.76
N VAL A 434 4.40 8.74 34.49
CA VAL A 434 5.70 9.31 34.10
C VAL A 434 5.72 9.51 32.58
N LEU A 435 6.10 10.70 32.13
CA LEU A 435 6.26 11.00 30.72
C LEU A 435 7.71 10.81 30.30
N ASP A 436 7.94 9.88 29.36
CA ASP A 436 9.23 9.62 28.73
C ASP A 436 9.06 9.61 27.20
N LEU A 437 9.04 10.80 26.60
CA LEU A 437 8.81 10.94 25.15
C LEU A 437 9.90 10.27 24.31
N ALA A 438 11.11 10.16 24.84
CA ALA A 438 12.23 9.54 24.16
C ALA A 438 12.21 7.99 24.26
N GLY A 439 11.40 7.43 25.14
CA GLY A 439 11.31 5.98 25.35
C GLY A 439 12.62 5.34 25.80
N THR A 440 13.37 6.05 26.65
CA THR A 440 14.74 5.67 27.07
C THR A 440 14.77 4.63 28.17
N ALA A 441 13.68 4.50 28.94
CA ALA A 441 13.62 3.58 30.07
C ALA A 441 12.30 2.80 30.08
N MET A 442 12.36 1.58 30.62
CA MET A 442 11.17 0.78 30.90
C MET A 442 10.51 1.23 32.21
N PRO A 443 9.18 1.10 32.35
CA PRO A 443 8.51 1.39 33.61
C PRO A 443 8.97 0.44 34.72
N ALA A 444 9.12 0.98 35.93
CA ALA A 444 9.38 0.19 37.14
C ALA A 444 8.12 -0.62 37.54
N PRO A 445 8.24 -1.65 38.38
CA PRO A 445 7.07 -2.37 38.89
C PRO A 445 6.05 -1.43 39.55
N GLY A 446 4.79 -1.50 39.11
CA GLY A 446 3.70 -0.62 39.56
C GLY A 446 3.73 0.80 38.98
N GLU A 447 4.66 1.11 38.10
CA GLU A 447 4.73 2.41 37.38
C GLU A 447 3.93 2.40 36.10
N VAL A 448 3.27 3.53 35.80
CA VAL A 448 2.67 3.82 34.51
C VAL A 448 3.54 4.83 33.78
N ARG A 449 4.09 4.44 32.64
CA ARG A 449 4.98 5.29 31.82
C ARG A 449 4.36 5.52 30.45
N ILE A 450 4.36 6.78 30.02
CA ILE A 450 3.83 7.21 28.71
C ILE A 450 5.00 7.51 27.79
N THR A 451 5.02 6.89 26.61
CA THR A 451 6.02 7.14 25.57
C THR A 451 5.38 7.30 24.18
N LEU A 452 6.16 7.76 23.21
CA LEU A 452 5.71 7.88 21.83
C LEU A 452 5.75 6.52 21.13
N GLY A 453 4.68 6.22 20.37
CA GLY A 453 4.53 5.02 19.59
C GLY A 453 3.07 4.72 19.27
N ALA A 454 2.86 3.79 18.36
CA ALA A 454 1.52 3.31 18.01
C ALA A 454 1.62 1.84 17.58
N LEU A 455 0.93 0.96 18.28
CA LEU A 455 0.75 -0.44 17.90
C LEU A 455 -0.71 -0.70 17.53
N THR A 456 -0.96 -1.75 16.78
CA THR A 456 -2.32 -2.14 16.33
C THR A 456 -3.22 -2.55 17.49
N ALA A 457 -2.66 -3.10 18.56
CA ALA A 457 -3.35 -3.47 19.79
C ALA A 457 -2.42 -3.39 21.00
N GLY A 458 -3.00 -3.41 22.20
CA GLY A 458 -2.21 -3.60 23.42
C GLY A 458 -1.91 -5.07 23.68
N SER A 459 -0.91 -5.30 24.52
CA SER A 459 -0.44 -6.63 24.88
C SER A 459 -0.06 -6.73 26.35
N GLU A 460 -0.33 -7.85 26.95
CA GLU A 460 0.13 -8.21 28.30
C GLU A 460 1.13 -9.37 28.21
N TRP A 461 2.25 -9.20 28.91
CA TRP A 461 3.35 -10.16 29.00
C TRP A 461 3.48 -10.64 30.43
N PRO A 462 2.75 -11.71 30.82
CA PRO A 462 2.67 -12.14 32.22
C PRO A 462 4.01 -12.50 32.85
N GLN A 463 4.93 -13.10 32.07
CA GLN A 463 6.28 -13.48 32.52
C GLN A 463 7.15 -12.24 32.86
N LEU A 464 6.85 -11.08 32.26
CA LEU A 464 7.56 -9.83 32.52
C LEU A 464 6.82 -8.92 33.51
N HIS A 465 5.63 -9.31 33.96
CA HIS A 465 4.70 -8.43 34.68
C HIS A 465 4.54 -7.07 33.98
N LEU A 466 4.36 -7.09 32.67
CA LEU A 466 4.32 -5.89 31.83
C LEU A 466 3.05 -5.86 30.97
N ALA A 467 2.34 -4.74 31.01
CA ALA A 467 1.26 -4.41 30.11
C ALA A 467 1.67 -3.26 29.18
N VAL A 468 1.47 -3.43 27.88
CA VAL A 468 1.65 -2.38 26.88
C VAL A 468 0.28 -1.99 26.37
N LEU A 469 -0.11 -0.74 26.51
CA LEU A 469 -1.40 -0.21 26.10
C LEU A 469 -1.21 0.88 25.04
N THR A 470 -2.17 1.02 24.16
CA THR A 470 -2.16 2.08 23.16
C THR A 470 -3.23 3.13 23.48
N GLU A 471 -2.98 4.38 23.14
CA GLU A 471 -3.94 5.48 23.30
C GLU A 471 -5.32 5.13 22.70
N GLY A 472 -5.35 4.44 21.54
CA GLY A 472 -6.58 4.04 20.86
C GLY A 472 -7.45 3.05 21.63
N GLN A 473 -6.92 2.37 22.64
CA GLN A 473 -7.69 1.50 23.54
C GLN A 473 -8.35 2.28 24.66
N LEU A 474 -7.70 3.36 25.13
CA LEU A 474 -8.12 4.16 26.30
C LEU A 474 -9.15 5.22 25.93
N THR A 475 -9.08 5.76 24.72
CA THR A 475 -9.93 6.87 24.28
C THR A 475 -10.64 6.50 22.98
N THR A 476 -11.91 6.83 22.85
CA THR A 476 -12.64 6.74 21.57
C THR A 476 -12.13 7.73 20.53
N ALA A 477 -11.23 8.63 20.91
CA ALA A 477 -10.61 9.59 20.02
C ALA A 477 -9.58 8.89 19.14
N SER A 478 -10.08 8.41 18.03
CA SER A 478 -9.32 8.08 16.82
C SER A 478 -8.52 6.78 16.76
N ALA A 479 -9.21 5.66 16.65
CA ALA A 479 -8.77 4.64 15.69
C ALA A 479 -8.77 5.19 14.22
N GLY A 480 -8.75 6.50 14.01
CA GLY A 480 -9.13 7.14 12.77
C GLY A 480 -8.17 8.16 12.17
N LYS A 481 -6.98 8.37 12.72
CA LYS A 481 -5.92 9.06 11.96
C LYS A 481 -4.66 8.19 11.90
N ARG A 482 -4.80 7.00 11.32
CA ARG A 482 -3.75 6.47 10.45
C ARG A 482 -3.31 7.64 9.58
N GLN A 483 -1.98 7.87 9.48
CA GLN A 483 -1.48 8.66 8.36
C GLN A 483 -2.31 8.20 7.17
N ARG A 484 -3.23 9.06 6.75
CA ARG A 484 -3.83 8.92 5.44
C ARG A 484 -2.61 8.92 4.54
N VAL A 485 -2.16 7.78 4.07
CA VAL A 485 -1.79 7.65 2.68
C VAL A 485 -2.87 8.50 2.02
N LYS A 486 -2.45 9.64 1.47
CA LYS A 486 -3.37 10.60 0.84
C LYS A 486 -4.30 9.73 0.02
N LYS A 487 -5.52 9.44 0.55
CA LYS A 487 -6.55 8.86 -0.28
C LYS A 487 -6.66 9.87 -1.37
N ALA A 488 -6.07 9.53 -2.51
CA ALA A 488 -6.31 10.22 -3.74
C ALA A 488 -7.80 10.50 -3.72
N SER A 489 -8.12 11.78 -3.85
CA SER A 489 -9.46 12.36 -3.85
C SER A 489 -10.56 11.36 -4.25
N ASN A 490 -11.81 11.60 -3.88
CA ASN A 490 -13.05 10.92 -4.32
C ASN A 490 -13.24 10.89 -5.86
N ARG A 491 -12.16 10.76 -6.61
CA ARG A 491 -12.12 10.46 -8.03
C ARG A 491 -12.32 8.95 -8.13
N GLN A 492 -13.36 8.50 -8.79
CA GLN A 492 -13.35 7.14 -9.32
C GLN A 492 -12.15 7.06 -10.27
N LYS A 493 -11.03 6.57 -9.78
CA LYS A 493 -9.89 6.25 -10.64
C LYS A 493 -10.37 5.17 -11.60
N ILE A 494 -10.21 5.44 -12.87
CA ILE A 494 -10.48 4.47 -13.93
C ILE A 494 -9.40 3.38 -13.78
N GLN A 495 -9.81 2.18 -13.43
CA GLN A 495 -8.91 1.03 -13.31
C GLN A 495 -8.70 0.34 -14.65
N SER A 496 -9.69 0.44 -15.54
CA SER A 496 -9.61 -0.08 -16.92
C SER A 496 -10.35 0.84 -17.89
N TYR A 497 -9.94 0.86 -19.15
CA TYR A 497 -10.64 1.59 -20.22
C TYR A 497 -12.09 1.09 -20.47
N THR A 498 -12.40 -0.13 -20.04
CA THR A 498 -13.77 -0.70 -20.10
C THR A 498 -14.76 0.07 -19.25
N ASP A 499 -14.26 0.90 -18.32
CA ASP A 499 -15.10 1.76 -17.48
C ASP A 499 -15.57 3.03 -18.19
N LEU A 500 -15.03 3.32 -19.40
CA LEU A 500 -15.37 4.48 -20.22
C LEU A 500 -16.12 4.08 -21.48
N THR A 501 -17.22 4.78 -21.74
CA THR A 501 -17.95 4.71 -22.99
C THR A 501 -17.68 5.94 -23.85
N PRO A 502 -17.53 5.80 -25.20
CA PRO A 502 -17.41 6.95 -26.08
C PRO A 502 -18.53 7.95 -25.84
N GLY A 503 -18.19 9.22 -25.66
CA GLY A 503 -19.12 10.27 -25.29
C GLY A 503 -19.10 10.66 -23.81
N ASP A 504 -18.54 9.83 -22.92
CA ASP A 504 -18.39 10.16 -21.51
C ASP A 504 -17.53 11.41 -21.28
N LEU A 505 -17.93 12.23 -20.31
CA LEU A 505 -17.09 13.29 -19.84
C LEU A 505 -15.99 12.72 -18.92
N VAL A 506 -14.76 13.12 -19.18
CA VAL A 506 -13.57 12.73 -18.39
C VAL A 506 -12.81 13.96 -17.91
N VAL A 507 -12.10 13.79 -16.81
CA VAL A 507 -11.26 14.85 -16.25
C VAL A 507 -9.82 14.40 -16.33
N HIS A 508 -9.02 15.09 -17.12
CA HIS A 508 -7.58 14.94 -17.10
C HIS A 508 -6.99 15.81 -16.00
N GLU A 509 -6.06 15.28 -15.22
CA GLU A 509 -5.53 15.96 -14.03
C GLU A 509 -4.97 17.35 -14.33
N HIS A 510 -4.30 17.53 -15.45
CA HIS A 510 -3.64 18.78 -15.85
C HIS A 510 -4.46 19.62 -16.81
N HIS A 511 -5.27 19.03 -17.66
CA HIS A 511 -5.99 19.72 -18.75
C HIS A 511 -7.48 19.94 -18.51
N GLY A 512 -8.05 19.34 -17.45
CA GLY A 512 -9.44 19.54 -17.04
C GLY A 512 -10.43 18.66 -17.78
N VAL A 513 -11.66 19.16 -17.94
CA VAL A 513 -12.78 18.39 -18.47
C VAL A 513 -12.73 18.33 -19.99
N GLY A 514 -12.73 17.11 -20.50
CA GLY A 514 -12.85 16.77 -21.93
C GLY A 514 -13.88 15.67 -22.16
N ARG A 515 -14.08 15.28 -23.42
CA ARG A 515 -14.98 14.21 -23.82
C ARG A 515 -14.18 13.02 -24.35
N PHE A 516 -14.37 11.86 -23.79
CA PHE A 516 -13.75 10.63 -24.25
C PHE A 516 -14.35 10.23 -25.62
N VAL A 517 -13.48 10.04 -26.60
CA VAL A 517 -13.87 9.66 -27.97
C VAL A 517 -13.67 8.18 -28.20
N GLY A 518 -12.60 7.62 -27.66
CA GLY A 518 -12.22 6.23 -27.87
C GLY A 518 -10.71 6.04 -27.75
N ILE A 519 -10.27 4.82 -28.05
CA ILE A 519 -8.86 4.49 -28.16
C ILE A 519 -8.47 4.52 -29.63
N GLN A 520 -7.38 5.20 -29.93
CA GLN A 520 -6.81 5.26 -31.26
C GLN A 520 -5.38 4.77 -31.26
N ARG A 521 -5.03 3.95 -32.24
CA ARG A 521 -3.66 3.57 -32.55
C ARG A 521 -3.02 4.64 -33.41
N LEU A 522 -1.95 5.20 -32.94
CA LEU A 522 -1.22 6.24 -33.64
C LEU A 522 0.24 5.80 -33.82
N PRO A 523 0.80 5.94 -35.03
CA PRO A 523 2.22 5.76 -35.25
C PRO A 523 2.96 6.99 -34.69
N VAL A 524 3.74 6.78 -33.63
CA VAL A 524 4.62 7.80 -33.05
C VAL A 524 6.02 7.25 -33.10
N ASP A 525 6.93 7.96 -33.78
CA ASP A 525 8.32 7.55 -34.01
C ASP A 525 8.47 6.16 -34.70
N GLY A 526 7.55 5.84 -35.63
CA GLY A 526 7.53 4.57 -36.34
C GLY A 526 6.94 3.39 -35.55
N VAL A 527 6.39 3.65 -34.38
CA VAL A 527 5.84 2.65 -33.46
C VAL A 527 4.35 2.92 -33.28
N GLU A 528 3.49 1.91 -33.49
CA GLU A 528 2.06 2.01 -33.16
C GLU A 528 1.83 1.89 -31.66
N LYS A 529 1.21 2.91 -31.06
CA LYS A 529 0.84 2.95 -29.63
C LYS A 529 -0.63 3.26 -29.48
N ASP A 530 -1.25 2.67 -28.45
CA ASP A 530 -2.63 2.95 -28.10
C ASP A 530 -2.72 4.23 -27.25
N TYR A 531 -3.58 5.16 -27.70
CA TYR A 531 -3.84 6.43 -27.04
C TYR A 531 -5.34 6.58 -26.75
N ILE A 532 -5.63 7.11 -25.58
CA ILE A 532 -6.97 7.58 -25.22
C ILE A 532 -7.16 8.95 -25.86
N LYS A 533 -8.10 9.05 -26.78
CA LYS A 533 -8.45 10.32 -27.41
C LYS A 533 -9.51 11.04 -26.59
N ILE A 534 -9.22 12.27 -26.22
CA ILE A 534 -10.11 13.16 -25.47
C ILE A 534 -10.25 14.46 -26.24
N ASP A 535 -11.50 14.80 -26.59
CA ASP A 535 -11.82 16.06 -27.26
C ASP A 535 -12.05 17.18 -26.24
N TYR A 536 -11.54 18.36 -26.56
CA TYR A 536 -11.63 19.59 -25.78
C TYR A 536 -12.37 20.71 -26.54
N ALA A 537 -12.63 21.82 -25.85
CA ALA A 537 -13.28 22.97 -26.45
C ALA A 537 -12.40 23.59 -27.55
N GLY A 538 -13.02 23.95 -28.69
CA GLY A 538 -12.33 24.55 -29.84
C GLY A 538 -11.89 23.56 -30.90
N GLY A 539 -12.21 22.29 -30.76
CA GLY A 539 -11.79 21.24 -31.70
C GLY A 539 -10.41 20.65 -31.41
N ASP A 540 -9.80 21.04 -30.30
CA ASP A 540 -8.52 20.50 -29.84
C ASP A 540 -8.71 19.06 -29.33
N CYS A 541 -7.74 18.19 -29.57
CA CYS A 541 -7.73 16.81 -29.10
C CYS A 541 -6.46 16.54 -28.27
N LEU A 542 -6.63 15.83 -27.17
CA LEU A 542 -5.53 15.30 -26.36
C LEU A 542 -5.43 13.80 -26.56
N TYR A 543 -4.23 13.32 -26.81
CA TYR A 543 -3.91 11.91 -26.89
C TYR A 543 -3.12 11.50 -25.67
N VAL A 544 -3.77 10.82 -24.73
CA VAL A 544 -3.14 10.32 -23.50
C VAL A 544 -2.67 8.90 -23.77
N PRO A 545 -1.37 8.60 -23.58
CA PRO A 545 -0.89 7.22 -23.69
C PRO A 545 -1.70 6.28 -22.80
N ALA A 546 -2.03 5.11 -23.30
CA ALA A 546 -2.79 4.10 -22.57
C ALA A 546 -2.15 3.71 -21.24
N THR A 547 -0.83 3.82 -21.13
CA THR A 547 -0.05 3.59 -19.89
C THR A 547 -0.27 4.65 -18.81
N GLN A 548 -0.96 5.74 -19.12
CA GLN A 548 -1.21 6.88 -18.22
C GLN A 548 -2.69 7.08 -17.92
N LEU A 549 -3.44 6.00 -17.87
CA LEU A 549 -4.86 6.01 -17.52
C LEU A 549 -5.13 6.66 -16.15
N ASP A 550 -4.17 6.59 -15.24
CA ASP A 550 -4.19 7.19 -13.90
C ASP A 550 -4.31 8.74 -13.90
N LEU A 551 -3.93 9.39 -14.99
CA LEU A 551 -4.14 10.85 -15.18
C LEU A 551 -5.57 11.21 -15.58
N VAL A 552 -6.39 10.22 -15.96
CA VAL A 552 -7.76 10.42 -16.44
C VAL A 552 -8.74 9.84 -15.41
N SER A 553 -9.80 10.54 -15.12
CA SER A 553 -10.88 10.08 -14.24
C SER A 553 -12.23 10.37 -14.88
N LYS A 554 -13.24 9.52 -14.59
CA LYS A 554 -14.60 9.79 -15.04
C LYS A 554 -15.15 11.03 -14.37
N TYR A 555 -15.80 11.91 -15.14
CA TYR A 555 -16.45 13.08 -14.58
C TYR A 555 -17.70 12.66 -13.80
N ILE A 556 -17.77 13.01 -12.52
CA ILE A 556 -18.90 12.74 -11.66
C ILE A 556 -19.66 14.07 -11.48
N GLY A 557 -20.66 14.31 -12.31
CA GLY A 557 -21.57 15.46 -12.21
C GLY A 557 -22.98 15.00 -11.82
N GLY A 558 -23.75 15.87 -11.20
CA GLY A 558 -25.13 15.55 -10.84
C GLY A 558 -26.04 15.48 -12.08
N GLY A 559 -26.57 14.31 -12.37
CA GLY A 559 -27.71 14.01 -13.25
C GLY A 559 -27.84 14.83 -14.55
N GLU A 560 -28.80 15.73 -14.63
CA GLU A 560 -29.18 16.50 -15.84
C GLU A 560 -28.11 17.52 -16.34
N ASP A 561 -27.02 17.74 -15.62
CA ASP A 561 -25.98 18.73 -15.97
C ASP A 561 -24.88 18.22 -16.92
N GLN A 562 -24.87 16.94 -17.29
CA GLN A 562 -23.82 16.40 -18.18
C GLN A 562 -23.86 17.04 -19.58
N GLU A 563 -25.03 17.33 -20.12
CA GLU A 563 -25.18 17.98 -21.45
C GLU A 563 -24.78 19.47 -21.45
N ARG A 564 -24.78 20.12 -20.28
CA ARG A 564 -24.44 21.56 -20.12
C ARG A 564 -23.02 21.83 -19.70
N THR A 565 -22.25 20.78 -19.36
CA THR A 565 -20.86 20.94 -18.89
C THR A 565 -19.98 21.42 -20.04
N ARG A 566 -19.39 22.62 -19.87
CA ARG A 566 -18.45 23.16 -20.86
C ARG A 566 -17.12 22.44 -20.78
N LEU A 567 -16.64 21.99 -21.95
CA LEU A 567 -15.29 21.42 -22.07
C LEU A 567 -14.24 22.52 -21.83
N ASN A 568 -13.14 22.18 -21.21
CA ASN A 568 -12.01 23.07 -21.04
C ASN A 568 -11.25 23.25 -22.37
N LYS A 569 -10.47 24.32 -22.50
CA LYS A 569 -9.59 24.56 -23.64
C LYS A 569 -8.19 24.09 -23.31
N LEU A 570 -7.56 23.33 -24.22
CA LEU A 570 -6.16 22.91 -24.09
C LEU A 570 -5.21 24.13 -24.03
N GLY A 571 -4.19 24.07 -23.16
CA GLY A 571 -3.25 25.18 -22.97
C GLY A 571 -3.80 26.41 -22.26
N GLY A 572 -5.09 26.41 -21.88
CA GLY A 572 -5.73 27.50 -21.15
C GLY A 572 -5.38 27.50 -19.66
N THR A 573 -5.39 28.71 -19.06
CA THR A 573 -5.19 28.85 -17.58
C THR A 573 -6.49 28.64 -16.79
N GLU A 574 -7.61 28.37 -17.44
CA GLU A 574 -8.92 28.29 -16.80
C GLU A 574 -9.00 27.12 -15.80
N TRP A 575 -8.51 25.95 -16.16
CA TRP A 575 -8.49 24.80 -15.27
C TRP A 575 -7.65 25.02 -14.02
N ALA A 576 -6.46 25.57 -14.16
CA ALA A 576 -5.60 25.93 -13.04
C ALA A 576 -6.27 26.97 -12.12
N LYS A 577 -6.94 27.97 -12.68
CA LYS A 577 -7.73 28.95 -11.92
C LYS A 577 -8.91 28.31 -11.21
N GLN A 578 -9.64 27.39 -11.86
CA GLN A 578 -10.75 26.66 -11.25
C GLN A 578 -10.27 25.78 -10.10
N LYS A 579 -9.18 25.03 -10.26
CA LYS A 579 -8.55 24.22 -9.17
C LYS A 579 -8.16 25.10 -7.98
N THR A 580 -7.53 26.23 -8.24
CA THR A 580 -7.10 27.18 -7.19
C THR A 580 -8.31 27.79 -6.48
N LYS A 581 -9.34 28.21 -7.23
CA LYS A 581 -10.60 28.74 -6.68
C LYS A 581 -11.32 27.69 -5.83
N ALA A 582 -11.41 26.44 -6.31
CA ALA A 582 -12.03 25.35 -5.56
C ALA A 582 -11.25 25.02 -4.27
N LYS A 583 -9.91 24.99 -4.31
CA LYS A 583 -9.06 24.80 -3.12
C LYS A 583 -9.25 25.92 -2.11
N LYS A 584 -9.33 27.17 -2.58
CA LYS A 584 -9.58 28.33 -1.71
C LYS A 584 -10.98 28.25 -1.09
N ALA A 585 -12.02 28.00 -1.90
CA ALA A 585 -13.39 27.87 -1.43
C ALA A 585 -13.53 26.73 -0.40
N ALA A 586 -12.91 25.56 -0.64
CA ALA A 586 -12.90 24.46 0.31
C ALA A 586 -12.20 24.83 1.63
N LYS A 587 -11.09 25.59 1.57
CA LYS A 587 -10.38 26.07 2.75
C LYS A 587 -11.21 27.09 3.55
N ASP A 588 -11.89 27.99 2.85
CA ASP A 588 -12.74 29.01 3.48
C ASP A 588 -14.00 28.37 4.09
N LEU A 589 -14.61 27.39 3.41
CA LEU A 589 -15.71 26.59 3.94
C LEU A 589 -15.27 25.80 5.19
N ALA A 590 -14.10 25.17 5.16
CA ALA A 590 -13.56 24.45 6.31
C ALA A 590 -13.34 25.38 7.52
N LYS A 591 -12.80 26.60 7.29
CA LYS A 591 -12.67 27.60 8.36
C LYS A 591 -14.02 28.04 8.92
N GLY A 592 -15.01 28.27 8.03
CA GLY A 592 -16.38 28.61 8.44
C GLY A 592 -17.02 27.49 9.27
N LEU A 593 -16.87 26.23 8.84
CA LEU A 593 -17.36 25.07 9.58
C LEU A 593 -16.69 24.93 10.95
N ILE A 594 -15.38 25.08 11.03
CA ILE A 594 -14.64 25.01 12.32
C ILE A 594 -15.15 26.10 13.28
N ALA A 595 -15.33 27.33 12.79
CA ALA A 595 -15.86 28.43 13.59
C ALA A 595 -17.30 28.16 14.06
N LEU A 596 -18.14 27.62 13.17
CA LEU A 596 -19.53 27.24 13.48
C LEU A 596 -19.56 26.12 14.55
N TYR A 597 -18.73 25.08 14.40
CA TYR A 597 -18.62 24.00 15.38
C TYR A 597 -18.12 24.50 16.74
N ALA A 598 -17.11 25.38 16.74
CA ALA A 598 -16.60 25.97 17.98
C ALA A 598 -17.67 26.85 18.68
N GLN A 599 -18.46 27.60 17.91
CA GLN A 599 -19.57 28.39 18.43
C GLN A 599 -20.68 27.48 18.99
N ARG A 600 -21.01 26.41 18.25
CA ARG A 600 -22.06 25.45 18.67
C ARG A 600 -21.65 24.68 19.93
N GLN A 601 -20.38 24.30 20.07
CA GLN A 601 -19.88 23.64 21.28
C GLN A 601 -19.93 24.54 22.52
N LYS A 602 -19.92 25.87 22.35
CA LYS A 602 -20.05 26.85 23.45
C LYS A 602 -21.48 27.14 23.82
N GLN A 603 -22.45 26.77 22.97
CA GLN A 603 -23.86 27.02 23.28
C GLN A 603 -24.34 26.01 24.32
N PRO A 604 -25.05 26.49 25.40
CA PRO A 604 -25.67 25.58 26.33
C PRO A 604 -26.81 24.83 25.61
N GLY A 605 -26.85 23.52 25.77
CA GLY A 605 -27.93 22.64 25.33
C GLY A 605 -28.72 22.11 26.51
N PHE A 606 -29.85 21.49 26.23
CA PHE A 606 -30.60 20.78 27.24
C PHE A 606 -29.96 19.42 27.50
N ALA A 607 -29.59 19.13 28.74
CA ALA A 607 -29.09 17.82 29.15
C ALA A 607 -30.30 16.96 29.55
N PHE A 608 -30.56 15.91 28.79
CA PHE A 608 -31.64 14.97 29.14
C PHE A 608 -31.24 14.14 30.37
N SER A 609 -32.24 13.71 31.16
CA SER A 609 -32.02 12.86 32.32
C SER A 609 -31.56 11.45 31.89
N PRO A 610 -30.87 10.70 32.77
CA PRO A 610 -30.64 9.27 32.55
C PRO A 610 -31.94 8.51 32.28
N ASP A 611 -31.85 7.34 31.64
CA ASP A 611 -32.99 6.54 31.24
C ASP A 611 -33.97 6.27 32.41
N SER A 612 -35.23 6.66 32.21
CA SER A 612 -36.32 6.36 33.12
C SER A 612 -36.80 4.91 32.96
N THR A 613 -37.64 4.43 33.89
CA THR A 613 -38.30 3.12 33.80
C THR A 613 -39.10 3.02 32.47
N TRP A 614 -39.79 4.11 32.10
CA TRP A 614 -40.59 4.19 30.87
C TRP A 614 -39.75 4.07 29.60
N GLN A 615 -38.52 4.61 29.58
CA GLN A 615 -37.61 4.44 28.49
C GLN A 615 -37.20 2.96 28.30
N ARG A 616 -36.96 2.26 29.40
CA ARG A 616 -36.60 0.82 29.35
C ARG A 616 -37.79 -0.02 28.90
N GLU A 617 -38.99 0.20 29.46
CA GLU A 617 -40.22 -0.49 29.04
C GLU A 617 -40.48 -0.27 27.54
N PHE A 618 -40.28 0.96 27.04
CA PHE A 618 -40.43 1.28 25.64
C PHE A 618 -39.39 0.52 24.79
N GLU A 619 -38.13 0.45 25.22
CA GLU A 619 -37.08 -0.26 24.50
C GLU A 619 -37.29 -1.78 24.49
N GLU A 620 -37.86 -2.33 25.56
CA GLU A 620 -38.23 -3.74 25.65
C GLU A 620 -39.49 -4.10 24.82
N SER A 621 -40.24 -3.11 24.37
CA SER A 621 -41.45 -3.31 23.54
C SER A 621 -41.16 -3.53 22.06
N PHE A 622 -39.91 -3.42 21.62
CA PHE A 622 -39.55 -3.65 20.21
C PHE A 622 -39.52 -5.15 19.88
N ASP A 623 -40.06 -5.51 18.71
CA ASP A 623 -40.23 -6.91 18.28
C ASP A 623 -38.90 -7.60 17.88
N PHE A 624 -37.83 -6.83 17.63
CA PHE A 624 -36.56 -7.34 17.14
C PHE A 624 -35.44 -7.09 18.16
N THR A 625 -34.57 -8.07 18.31
CA THR A 625 -33.31 -7.93 19.07
C THR A 625 -32.30 -7.08 18.31
N GLU A 626 -31.73 -6.11 19.01
CA GLU A 626 -30.73 -5.20 18.46
C GLU A 626 -29.42 -5.94 18.12
N THR A 627 -28.77 -5.49 17.07
CA THR A 627 -27.39 -5.88 16.78
C THR A 627 -26.41 -5.10 17.65
N ASP A 628 -25.18 -5.61 17.84
CA ASP A 628 -24.14 -4.94 18.62
C ASP A 628 -23.87 -3.52 18.14
N ASP A 629 -23.92 -3.28 16.81
CA ASP A 629 -23.76 -1.94 16.23
C ASP A 629 -24.93 -1.01 16.57
N GLN A 630 -26.17 -1.51 16.57
CA GLN A 630 -27.32 -0.74 16.97
C GLN A 630 -27.27 -0.39 18.47
N LEU A 631 -26.92 -1.34 19.33
CA LEU A 631 -26.75 -1.11 20.78
C LEU A 631 -25.68 -0.04 21.04
N ARG A 632 -24.55 -0.12 20.34
CA ARG A 632 -23.49 0.89 20.44
C ARG A 632 -23.99 2.26 20.00
N CYS A 633 -24.69 2.36 18.86
CA CYS A 633 -25.26 3.62 18.37
C CYS A 633 -26.26 4.21 19.34
N ILE A 634 -27.13 3.39 19.92
CA ILE A 634 -28.12 3.83 20.92
C ILE A 634 -27.43 4.40 22.15
N ALA A 635 -26.43 3.69 22.69
CA ALA A 635 -25.67 4.14 23.86
C ALA A 635 -24.94 5.46 23.59
N GLU A 636 -24.32 5.61 22.43
CA GLU A 636 -23.62 6.84 22.04
C GLU A 636 -24.57 8.03 21.86
N ILE A 637 -25.76 7.83 21.27
CA ILE A 637 -26.80 8.86 21.10
C ILE A 637 -27.29 9.32 22.46
N LYS A 638 -27.64 8.39 23.35
CA LYS A 638 -28.11 8.70 24.71
C LYS A 638 -27.05 9.48 25.49
N ALA A 639 -25.82 9.05 25.45
CA ALA A 639 -24.70 9.73 26.09
C ALA A 639 -24.46 11.15 25.55
N ASP A 640 -24.72 11.39 24.27
CA ASP A 640 -24.62 12.73 23.69
C ASP A 640 -25.81 13.61 24.10
N MET A 641 -27.00 13.06 24.20
CA MET A 641 -28.21 13.79 24.67
C MET A 641 -28.14 14.18 26.16
N GLU A 642 -27.42 13.42 26.97
CA GLU A 642 -27.22 13.71 28.41
C GLU A 642 -26.17 14.81 28.67
N LYS A 643 -25.46 15.27 27.65
CA LYS A 643 -24.48 16.38 27.77
C LYS A 643 -25.17 17.73 27.72
N PRO A 644 -24.71 18.75 28.47
CA PRO A 644 -25.29 20.10 28.48
C PRO A 644 -24.89 20.90 27.22
N ARG A 645 -24.93 20.28 26.05
CA ARG A 645 -24.61 20.87 24.74
C ARG A 645 -25.50 20.28 23.65
N PRO A 646 -25.79 21.01 22.57
CA PRO A 646 -26.55 20.49 21.44
C PRO A 646 -25.88 19.26 20.82
N MET A 647 -26.62 18.18 20.63
CA MET A 647 -26.17 16.99 19.92
C MET A 647 -26.13 17.26 18.42
N ASP A 648 -25.07 16.75 17.75
CA ASP A 648 -24.96 16.70 16.31
C ASP A 648 -24.34 15.36 15.90
N ARG A 649 -25.21 14.43 15.44
CA ARG A 649 -24.78 13.06 15.13
C ARG A 649 -25.42 12.58 13.83
N LEU A 650 -24.62 11.99 12.97
CA LEU A 650 -25.06 11.36 11.73
C LEU A 650 -25.08 9.84 11.90
N LEU A 651 -26.27 9.24 11.79
CA LEU A 651 -26.46 7.79 11.77
C LEU A 651 -26.46 7.30 10.32
N CYS A 652 -25.44 6.54 9.95
CA CYS A 652 -25.28 5.94 8.62
C CYS A 652 -25.50 4.42 8.70
N GLY A 653 -26.22 3.89 7.72
CA GLY A 653 -26.45 2.45 7.55
C GLY A 653 -27.20 2.18 6.25
N ASP A 654 -27.11 0.96 5.74
CA ASP A 654 -27.84 0.54 4.54
C ASP A 654 -29.36 0.50 4.75
N VAL A 655 -30.11 0.40 3.66
CA VAL A 655 -31.58 0.27 3.71
C VAL A 655 -31.95 -1.06 4.37
N GLY A 656 -32.89 -1.01 5.33
CA GLY A 656 -33.32 -2.19 6.07
C GLY A 656 -32.53 -2.53 7.35
N TYR A 657 -31.47 -1.80 7.67
CA TYR A 657 -30.62 -2.04 8.87
C TYR A 657 -31.17 -1.39 10.17
N GLY A 658 -32.46 -1.15 10.29
CA GLY A 658 -33.07 -0.72 11.52
C GLY A 658 -32.68 0.67 12.03
N LYS A 659 -32.25 1.62 11.14
CA LYS A 659 -31.93 3.00 11.54
C LYS A 659 -33.11 3.70 12.26
N THR A 660 -34.33 3.40 11.87
CA THR A 660 -35.53 3.94 12.48
C THR A 660 -35.70 3.47 13.92
N GLU A 661 -35.40 2.22 14.23
CA GLU A 661 -35.39 1.64 15.58
C GLU A 661 -34.46 2.42 16.51
N VAL A 662 -33.26 2.73 16.07
CA VAL A 662 -32.28 3.53 16.81
C VAL A 662 -32.81 4.97 17.03
N ALA A 663 -33.41 5.58 16.00
CA ALA A 663 -33.92 6.93 16.06
C ALA A 663 -35.11 7.05 17.01
N LEU A 664 -36.05 6.06 17.03
CA LEU A 664 -37.20 6.06 17.92
C LEU A 664 -36.79 6.04 19.40
N ARG A 665 -35.76 5.32 19.78
CA ARG A 665 -35.21 5.29 21.13
C ARG A 665 -34.68 6.66 21.57
N ALA A 666 -34.08 7.39 20.65
CA ALA A 666 -33.62 8.76 20.90
C ALA A 666 -34.78 9.76 21.01
N VAL A 667 -35.87 9.56 20.25
CA VAL A 667 -37.06 10.42 20.30
C VAL A 667 -37.81 10.22 21.61
N MET A 668 -37.86 9.00 22.13
CA MET A 668 -38.54 8.71 23.39
C MET A 668 -37.78 9.30 24.60
N LYS A 669 -36.47 9.35 24.55
CA LYS A 669 -35.63 9.94 25.58
C LYS A 669 -35.89 11.43 25.75
#